data_5cb2a4bdef514dfb8f1c266010badeeb
#
_entry.id   5cb2a4bdef514dfb8f1c266010badeeb
#
_cell.length_a   1.000
_cell.length_b   1.000
_cell.length_c   1.000
_cell.angle_alpha   90.00
_cell.angle_beta   90.00
_cell.angle_gamma   90.00
#
_symmetry.space_group_name_H-M   'P 1'
#
loop_
_entity.id
_entity.type
_entity.pdbx_description
1 polymer ?
#
loop_
_entity_poly.entity_id
_entity_poly.type
_entity_poly.pdbx_seq_one_letter_code
_entity_poly.pdbx_strand_id
1 'polypeptide(L)'
;MAEDKGKKDSIRMSQKGCQTNNGFVQNEDTPELEPEPSSSVSITGAGEPDAQRVRPYAGMPKEVLFQFSGQARYRVPREILFWLTIVVVLLLIAATVAIIAISPKCLDWWQAGPMYQIYPRSFKDSDEDGNGDLKGIQDKLDYIAALNIKTIWITSFYKSSLKDFRYGIEDFREIDPIFGTMEDFENLLAAIHDKGLKLIIDFIPNHTSDKHPWFEMSRTRTGKYTDYYIWRDCAHENGVTVPPNNWLSVYGNSSWRFDEVRKQCYYHQFLPEQPDLNFRNADVHEEVKEIIQFWLAKGVDGFSFDAVKFLLEAKDLRDEIQVNKSQNPDTVTQYSELYHDFTTTQVGTHDIVRSFRQTMDRYSREPGRYRFMGTEAYAESTARTMMYYGLPFVQEADFPFNNFFTTLHALSGNLVHEVILSWMANMPEGKWPNWMLGGPDSTRLASRFGDQYVNIMNMLLFTLPGTPVTYYGEELGMQDILAPNINERYDTSTLLSKSPMQWDNSSNAGFSEGNHTWLPTSSDYHTVNVHVQKTQPTSALKLYQDLSLLHANELLISRGWFCLLSSDSHSVAYTRELDGIDTVFLVVLNFGDPTLLNLQEMNLGLPPKLRVRLGTSPASARREVDSGGVALERGEGLILEYSAKRLLHQQAAFSDKCFISSRACYSSALDILYSVC
;
A
#
# COMPACT_ATOMS: atom_id res chain seq x y z
N MET A 1 24.65 -53.05 13.00
CA MET A 1 26.00 -53.34 12.49
C MET A 1 26.31 -52.36 11.40
N ALA A 2 27.39 -51.56 11.64
CA ALA A 2 28.11 -50.66 10.73
C ALA A 2 27.30 -49.58 10.00
N GLU A 3 27.28 -48.34 10.40
CA GLU A 3 28.27 -47.23 10.21
C GLU A 3 28.92 -47.17 8.84
N ASP A 4 28.59 -46.11 8.08
CA ASP A 4 29.67 -45.36 7.42
C ASP A 4 29.26 -43.87 7.24
N LYS A 5 30.25 -42.99 7.50
CA LYS A 5 30.17 -41.54 7.50
C LYS A 5 30.60 -41.02 6.13
N GLY A 6 29.79 -40.15 5.52
CA GLY A 6 30.11 -39.43 4.29
C GLY A 6 29.96 -37.92 4.47
N LYS A 7 31.05 -37.19 4.29
CA LYS A 7 31.27 -35.74 4.42
C LYS A 7 30.28 -34.89 3.67
N LYS A 8 29.77 -33.84 4.34
CA LYS A 8 29.13 -32.66 3.76
C LYS A 8 30.22 -31.62 3.44
N ASP A 9 30.41 -31.31 2.19
CA ASP A 9 31.08 -30.09 1.75
C ASP A 9 30.02 -28.99 1.52
N SER A 10 30.05 -28.01 2.39
CA SER A 10 29.19 -26.82 2.31
C SER A 10 29.90 -25.74 1.50
N ILE A 11 29.34 -25.39 0.35
CA ILE A 11 29.72 -24.21 -0.41
C ILE A 11 29.03 -23.01 0.24
N ARG A 12 29.81 -22.17 0.90
CA ARG A 12 29.39 -20.88 1.43
C ARG A 12 29.41 -19.84 0.31
N MET A 13 28.24 -19.40 -0.16
CA MET A 13 28.13 -18.15 -0.89
C MET A 13 28.09 -16.98 0.09
N SER A 14 29.04 -16.05 -0.09
CA SER A 14 29.19 -14.84 0.70
C SER A 14 28.13 -13.81 0.31
N GLN A 15 27.16 -13.58 1.18
CA GLN A 15 26.34 -12.37 1.16
C GLN A 15 27.11 -11.24 1.87
N LYS A 16 27.45 -10.19 1.14
CA LYS A 16 27.92 -8.93 1.73
C LYS A 16 26.72 -8.17 2.28
N GLY A 17 26.43 -8.36 3.55
CA GLY A 17 25.53 -7.50 4.30
C GLY A 17 26.26 -6.22 4.75
N CYS A 18 25.61 -5.09 4.59
CA CYS A 18 26.04 -3.81 5.13
C CYS A 18 25.97 -3.88 6.67
N GLN A 19 27.11 -3.89 7.34
CA GLN A 19 27.18 -3.80 8.81
C GLN A 19 27.34 -2.34 9.21
N THR A 20 26.34 -1.81 9.89
CA THR A 20 26.47 -0.59 10.70
C THR A 20 27.18 -0.93 12.01
N ASN A 21 28.36 -0.38 12.20
CA ASN A 21 29.09 -0.45 13.45
C ASN A 21 28.50 0.54 14.47
N ASN A 22 27.82 0.04 15.49
CA ASN A 22 27.61 0.75 16.75
C ASN A 22 27.80 -0.27 17.88
N GLY A 23 28.89 -0.11 18.63
CA GLY A 23 29.13 -0.91 19.81
C GLY A 23 30.32 -0.40 20.61
N PHE A 24 30.12 0.67 21.39
CA PHE A 24 30.95 0.94 22.53
C PHE A 24 30.44 0.07 23.68
N VAL A 25 31.22 -0.92 24.06
CA VAL A 25 31.04 -1.66 25.31
C VAL A 25 32.13 -1.17 26.27
N GLN A 26 31.72 -0.55 27.35
CA GLN A 26 32.56 -0.35 28.52
C GLN A 26 32.76 -1.73 29.20
N ASN A 27 33.99 -2.17 29.34
CA ASN A 27 34.36 -3.16 30.32
C ASN A 27 35.24 -2.48 31.37
N GLU A 28 34.68 -2.30 32.52
CA GLU A 28 35.40 -2.21 33.78
C GLU A 28 35.86 -3.62 34.13
N ASP A 29 37.19 -3.79 34.28
CA ASP A 29 37.81 -4.69 35.25
C ASP A 29 39.33 -4.57 35.07
N THR A 30 39.92 -3.79 35.97
CA THR A 30 41.36 -3.77 36.24
C THR A 30 41.68 -4.75 37.38
N PRO A 31 42.65 -5.62 37.23
CA PRO A 31 43.31 -6.17 38.42
C PRO A 31 44.59 -5.39 38.76
N GLU A 32 44.63 -4.95 39.98
CA GLU A 32 45.81 -4.43 40.65
C GLU A 32 46.95 -5.51 40.66
N LEU A 33 48.17 -5.08 40.35
CA LEU A 33 49.38 -5.83 40.58
C LEU A 33 50.21 -5.05 41.62
N GLU A 34 50.35 -5.68 42.77
CA GLU A 34 51.27 -5.27 43.87
C GLU A 34 52.74 -5.36 43.44
N PRO A 35 53.65 -4.59 44.10
CA PRO A 35 55.07 -4.55 43.78
C PRO A 35 55.83 -5.59 44.58
N GLU A 36 56.69 -6.38 43.95
CA GLU A 36 57.67 -7.23 44.60
C GLU A 36 59.07 -6.62 44.63
N PRO A 37 59.91 -7.01 45.59
CA PRO A 37 60.99 -6.15 46.12
C PRO A 37 62.36 -6.39 45.45
N SER A 38 63.17 -5.34 45.60
CA SER A 38 64.60 -5.28 45.30
C SER A 38 65.42 -6.38 45.90
N SER A 39 66.26 -7.06 45.13
CA SER A 39 67.44 -7.71 45.66
C SER A 39 68.71 -7.32 44.85
N SER A 40 69.60 -6.70 45.59
CA SER A 40 70.96 -6.36 45.23
C SER A 40 71.86 -7.60 45.19
N VAL A 41 72.60 -7.82 44.15
CA VAL A 41 73.89 -8.57 44.25
C VAL A 41 74.90 -7.92 43.32
N SER A 42 76.04 -7.69 43.92
CA SER A 42 77.19 -7.03 43.39
C SER A 42 78.19 -8.04 42.76
N ILE A 43 78.93 -7.59 41.76
CA ILE A 43 80.37 -7.61 41.52
C ILE A 43 80.97 -8.79 40.73
N THR A 44 81.76 -8.38 39.80
CA THR A 44 83.06 -8.78 39.22
C THR A 44 83.09 -9.60 37.97
N GLY A 45 83.84 -9.05 37.01
CA GLY A 45 84.42 -9.82 35.93
C GLY A 45 84.68 -9.00 34.68
N ALA A 46 85.96 -8.72 34.49
CA ALA A 46 86.53 -7.91 33.44
C ALA A 46 86.32 -8.46 32.03
N GLY A 47 86.30 -7.55 31.08
CA GLY A 47 87.05 -7.67 29.80
C GLY A 47 86.28 -8.16 28.58
N GLU A 48 85.98 -7.28 27.71
CA GLU A 48 86.39 -7.14 26.31
C GLU A 48 85.38 -6.38 25.45
N PRO A 49 85.77 -5.86 24.28
CA PRO A 49 85.33 -4.52 23.86
C PRO A 49 84.15 -4.51 22.95
N ASP A 50 83.40 -3.54 23.23
CA ASP A 50 82.56 -2.68 22.44
C ASP A 50 82.11 -3.11 21.00
N ALA A 51 81.02 -3.80 20.94
CA ALA A 51 80.19 -3.71 19.76
C ALA A 51 79.13 -2.61 20.07
N GLN A 52 79.24 -1.48 19.43
CA GLN A 52 78.27 -0.40 19.47
C GLN A 52 76.87 -0.94 19.22
N ARG A 53 76.13 -1.23 20.26
CA ARG A 53 74.70 -1.36 20.21
C ARG A 53 74.14 0.04 19.89
N VAL A 54 73.75 0.23 18.63
CA VAL A 54 72.91 1.37 18.21
C VAL A 54 71.68 1.36 19.13
N ARG A 55 71.68 2.23 20.13
CA ARG A 55 70.48 2.43 20.97
C ARG A 55 69.34 2.87 20.06
N PRO A 56 68.14 2.26 20.15
CA PRO A 56 67.00 2.75 19.40
C PRO A 56 66.83 4.22 19.75
N TYR A 57 66.54 5.02 18.75
CA TYR A 57 66.32 6.48 18.89
C TYR A 57 65.30 6.75 20.01
N ALA A 58 65.76 7.26 21.12
CA ALA A 58 64.96 7.48 22.32
C ALA A 58 64.11 8.78 22.26
N GLY A 59 64.12 9.43 21.12
CA GLY A 59 63.45 10.71 20.98
C GLY A 59 64.15 11.87 21.76
N MET A 60 63.67 13.05 21.57
CA MET A 60 64.14 14.24 22.33
C MET A 60 63.58 14.17 23.75
N PRO A 61 64.37 14.40 24.83
CA PRO A 61 63.89 14.45 26.19
C PRO A 61 62.70 15.45 26.30
N LYS A 62 61.75 15.12 27.14
CA LYS A 62 60.49 15.89 27.26
C LYS A 62 60.74 17.36 27.62
N GLU A 63 61.71 17.62 28.48
CA GLU A 63 62.10 18.97 28.90
C GLU A 63 62.67 19.81 27.76
N VAL A 64 63.50 19.21 26.90
CA VAL A 64 64.04 19.84 25.70
C VAL A 64 62.94 20.07 24.67
N LEU A 65 62.05 19.07 24.47
CA LEU A 65 60.92 19.20 23.57
C LEU A 65 60.02 20.36 23.95
N PHE A 66 59.75 20.56 25.28
CA PHE A 66 58.94 21.68 25.75
C PHE A 66 59.61 23.04 25.51
N GLN A 67 60.93 23.16 25.67
CA GLN A 67 61.66 24.40 25.36
C GLN A 67 61.54 24.80 23.90
N PHE A 68 61.61 23.84 22.98
CA PHE A 68 61.45 24.15 21.55
C PHE A 68 59.99 24.33 21.18
N SER A 69 59.10 23.45 21.63
CA SER A 69 57.67 23.49 21.28
C SER A 69 56.93 24.71 21.85
N GLY A 70 57.47 25.34 22.92
CA GLY A 70 56.95 26.58 23.50
C GLY A 70 57.37 27.86 22.73
N GLN A 71 58.35 27.80 21.82
CA GLN A 71 58.74 28.98 21.04
C GLN A 71 57.62 29.40 20.08
N ALA A 72 57.42 30.73 19.93
CA ALA A 72 56.35 31.29 19.11
C ALA A 72 56.32 30.73 17.69
N ARG A 73 57.50 30.49 17.10
CA ARG A 73 57.66 29.95 15.71
C ARG A 73 57.07 28.54 15.51
N TYR A 74 56.90 27.75 16.59
CA TYR A 74 56.30 26.39 16.55
C TYR A 74 54.93 26.35 17.22
N ARG A 75 54.72 27.16 18.28
CA ARG A 75 53.46 27.22 19.00
C ARG A 75 52.37 27.85 18.13
N VAL A 76 52.62 28.97 17.50
CA VAL A 76 51.60 29.67 16.70
C VAL A 76 51.14 28.85 15.50
N PRO A 77 52.01 28.26 14.66
CA PRO A 77 51.54 27.39 13.58
C PRO A 77 50.76 26.15 14.08
N ARG A 78 51.18 25.56 15.21
CA ARG A 78 50.49 24.41 15.82
C ARG A 78 49.09 24.79 16.29
N GLU A 79 48.91 25.91 16.96
CA GLU A 79 47.62 26.40 17.40
C GLU A 79 46.72 26.75 16.19
N ILE A 80 47.27 27.41 15.18
CA ILE A 80 46.55 27.69 13.94
C ILE A 80 46.10 26.39 13.27
N LEU A 81 46.98 25.42 13.10
CA LEU A 81 46.65 24.11 12.51
C LEU A 81 45.62 23.37 13.35
N PHE A 82 45.73 23.39 14.68
CA PHE A 82 44.76 22.78 15.58
C PHE A 82 43.35 23.35 15.40
N TRP A 83 43.25 24.72 15.44
CA TRP A 83 41.96 25.35 15.24
C TRP A 83 41.41 25.19 13.83
N LEU A 84 42.29 25.21 12.83
CA LEU A 84 41.91 24.96 11.43
C LEU A 84 41.38 23.54 11.27
N THR A 85 42.00 22.55 11.89
CA THR A 85 41.52 21.17 11.88
C THR A 85 40.13 21.07 12.52
N ILE A 86 39.91 21.73 13.69
CA ILE A 86 38.59 21.74 14.34
C ILE A 86 37.56 22.38 13.42
N VAL A 87 37.86 23.52 12.80
CA VAL A 87 36.94 24.19 11.88
C VAL A 87 36.60 23.28 10.68
N VAL A 88 37.61 22.63 10.09
CA VAL A 88 37.38 21.69 8.97
C VAL A 88 36.51 20.53 9.39
N VAL A 89 36.75 19.95 10.58
CA VAL A 89 35.91 18.83 11.11
C VAL A 89 34.48 19.30 11.33
N LEU A 90 34.27 20.48 11.92
CA LEU A 90 32.93 21.03 12.12
C LEU A 90 32.22 21.33 10.81
N LEU A 91 32.93 21.84 9.79
CA LEU A 91 32.38 22.05 8.45
C LEU A 91 32.00 20.71 7.77
N LEU A 92 32.83 19.68 7.92
CA LEU A 92 32.52 18.35 7.39
C LEU A 92 31.28 17.73 8.09
N ILE A 93 31.18 17.89 9.42
CA ILE A 93 30.01 17.44 10.16
C ILE A 93 28.76 18.20 9.69
N ALA A 94 28.85 19.54 9.59
CA ALA A 94 27.74 20.36 9.11
C ALA A 94 27.34 20.00 7.67
N ALA A 95 28.30 19.79 6.79
CA ALA A 95 28.07 19.33 5.42
C ALA A 95 27.42 17.95 5.38
N THR A 96 27.89 17.00 6.21
CA THR A 96 27.29 15.65 6.32
C THR A 96 25.85 15.73 6.80
N VAL A 97 25.57 16.52 7.85
CA VAL A 97 24.20 16.72 8.35
C VAL A 97 23.32 17.36 7.28
N ALA A 98 23.85 18.37 6.57
CA ALA A 98 23.12 19.00 5.46
C ALA A 98 22.83 18.01 4.32
N ILE A 99 23.82 17.19 3.93
CA ILE A 99 23.62 16.13 2.92
C ILE A 99 22.55 15.14 3.36
N ILE A 100 22.60 14.64 4.61
CA ILE A 100 21.60 13.71 5.15
C ILE A 100 20.21 14.34 5.17
N ALA A 101 20.11 15.62 5.56
CA ALA A 101 18.85 16.34 5.63
C ALA A 101 18.22 16.62 4.26
N ILE A 102 19.06 16.78 3.24
CA ILE A 102 18.65 17.12 1.86
C ILE A 102 18.52 15.84 1.00
N SER A 103 19.17 14.74 1.40
CA SER A 103 19.14 13.47 0.64
C SER A 103 17.72 12.96 0.45
N PRO A 104 17.34 12.51 -0.78
CA PRO A 104 16.06 11.90 -1.02
C PRO A 104 15.92 10.66 -0.15
N LYS A 105 14.78 10.55 0.53
CA LYS A 105 14.46 9.35 1.31
C LYS A 105 14.17 8.20 0.35
N CYS A 106 14.65 7.00 0.68
CA CYS A 106 14.23 5.79 -0.01
C CYS A 106 12.71 5.62 0.14
N LEU A 107 12.06 5.09 -0.90
CA LEU A 107 10.63 4.78 -0.80
C LEU A 107 10.40 3.71 0.27
N ASP A 108 9.38 3.88 1.07
CA ASP A 108 8.89 2.83 1.94
C ASP A 108 8.40 1.63 1.09
N TRP A 109 8.40 0.44 1.67
CA TRP A 109 8.05 -0.78 0.97
C TRP A 109 6.67 -0.73 0.27
N TRP A 110 5.70 -0.03 0.87
CA TRP A 110 4.34 0.14 0.33
C TRP A 110 4.26 1.17 -0.81
N GLN A 111 5.29 1.99 -0.98
CA GLN A 111 5.45 2.94 -2.08
C GLN A 111 6.25 2.34 -3.25
N ALA A 112 7.09 1.35 -2.95
CA ALA A 112 8.11 0.86 -3.87
C ALA A 112 7.59 -0.05 -4.98
N GLY A 113 6.33 -0.45 -4.96
CA GLY A 113 5.76 -1.31 -5.98
C GLY A 113 4.29 -1.63 -5.78
N PRO A 114 3.71 -2.40 -6.71
CA PRO A 114 2.29 -2.67 -6.75
C PRO A 114 1.83 -3.54 -5.58
N MET A 115 0.57 -3.32 -5.18
CA MET A 115 -0.20 -4.17 -4.28
C MET A 115 -1.11 -5.09 -5.09
N TYR A 116 -1.31 -6.33 -4.61
CA TYR A 116 -2.18 -7.31 -5.24
C TYR A 116 -3.23 -7.79 -4.24
N GLN A 117 -4.49 -7.43 -4.50
CA GLN A 117 -5.62 -7.73 -3.62
C GLN A 117 -6.18 -9.11 -3.95
N ILE A 118 -6.26 -9.97 -2.95
CA ILE A 118 -6.74 -11.34 -3.04
C ILE A 118 -8.03 -11.49 -2.23
N TYR A 119 -9.06 -12.05 -2.88
CA TYR A 119 -10.24 -12.57 -2.19
C TYR A 119 -10.00 -14.07 -1.92
N PRO A 120 -9.68 -14.49 -0.67
CA PRO A 120 -9.16 -15.82 -0.37
C PRO A 120 -10.02 -16.94 -0.92
N ARG A 121 -11.34 -16.84 -0.71
CA ARG A 121 -12.33 -17.85 -1.11
C ARG A 121 -12.31 -18.17 -2.61
N SER A 122 -11.78 -17.28 -3.44
CA SER A 122 -11.82 -17.41 -4.89
C SER A 122 -10.44 -17.51 -5.53
N PHE A 123 -9.35 -17.53 -4.76
CA PHE A 123 -8.03 -17.47 -5.34
C PHE A 123 -7.49 -18.85 -5.73
N LYS A 124 -7.43 -19.80 -4.80
CA LYS A 124 -7.03 -21.19 -5.05
C LYS A 124 -7.55 -22.08 -3.93
N ASP A 125 -8.21 -23.14 -4.29
CA ASP A 125 -8.63 -24.22 -3.41
C ASP A 125 -7.53 -25.28 -3.37
N SER A 126 -7.04 -25.63 -2.17
CA SER A 126 -5.96 -26.59 -1.97
C SER A 126 -6.44 -27.93 -1.38
N ASP A 127 -7.67 -28.00 -0.85
CA ASP A 127 -8.24 -29.17 -0.16
C ASP A 127 -9.50 -29.75 -0.82
N GLU A 128 -9.87 -29.22 -2.01
CA GLU A 128 -10.95 -29.72 -2.88
C GLU A 128 -12.36 -29.51 -2.33
N ASP A 129 -12.54 -28.63 -1.34
CA ASP A 129 -13.84 -28.35 -0.73
C ASP A 129 -14.68 -27.34 -1.54
N GLY A 130 -14.10 -26.77 -2.61
CA GLY A 130 -14.72 -25.80 -3.51
C GLY A 130 -14.54 -24.35 -3.07
N ASN A 131 -13.86 -24.09 -1.96
CA ASN A 131 -13.51 -22.76 -1.48
C ASN A 131 -11.99 -22.59 -1.56
N GLY A 132 -11.52 -21.40 -1.92
CA GLY A 132 -10.11 -21.06 -1.82
C GLY A 132 -9.69 -20.85 -0.36
N ASP A 133 -8.43 -21.11 -0.08
CA ASP A 133 -7.88 -21.15 1.27
C ASP A 133 -6.48 -20.52 1.35
N LEU A 134 -5.94 -20.39 2.58
CA LEU A 134 -4.64 -19.76 2.85
C LEU A 134 -3.47 -20.55 2.26
N LYS A 135 -3.58 -21.89 2.26
CA LYS A 135 -2.57 -22.76 1.67
C LYS A 135 -2.56 -22.65 0.15
N GLY A 136 -3.72 -22.54 -0.49
CA GLY A 136 -3.84 -22.26 -1.92
C GLY A 136 -3.21 -20.94 -2.32
N ILE A 137 -3.32 -19.90 -1.47
CA ILE A 137 -2.58 -18.64 -1.66
C ILE A 137 -1.08 -18.89 -1.59
N GLN A 138 -0.62 -19.65 -0.58
CA GLN A 138 0.79 -20.00 -0.41
C GLN A 138 1.35 -20.75 -1.63
N ASP A 139 0.61 -21.67 -2.20
CA ASP A 139 1.00 -22.45 -3.39
C ASP A 139 1.17 -21.59 -4.66
N LYS A 140 0.56 -20.40 -4.68
CA LYS A 140 0.59 -19.45 -5.80
C LYS A 140 1.52 -18.25 -5.59
N LEU A 141 2.31 -18.21 -4.51
CA LEU A 141 3.23 -17.11 -4.23
C LEU A 141 4.29 -16.88 -5.33
N ASP A 142 4.73 -17.94 -6.02
CA ASP A 142 5.66 -17.81 -7.14
C ASP A 142 5.03 -17.07 -8.34
N TYR A 143 3.74 -17.27 -8.58
CA TYR A 143 3.00 -16.52 -9.58
C TYR A 143 2.94 -15.04 -9.22
N ILE A 144 2.56 -14.73 -7.99
CA ILE A 144 2.46 -13.34 -7.49
C ILE A 144 3.83 -12.65 -7.55
N ALA A 145 4.89 -13.32 -7.15
CA ALA A 145 6.25 -12.79 -7.24
C ALA A 145 6.68 -12.51 -8.69
N ALA A 146 6.27 -13.38 -9.64
CA ALA A 146 6.55 -13.21 -11.07
C ALA A 146 5.79 -12.02 -11.71
N LEU A 147 4.78 -11.47 -11.05
CA LEU A 147 4.11 -10.22 -11.42
C LEU A 147 4.85 -8.97 -10.90
N ASN A 148 6.02 -9.11 -10.25
CA ASN A 148 6.76 -8.04 -9.56
C ASN A 148 5.98 -7.35 -8.45
N ILE A 149 4.98 -8.01 -7.87
CA ILE A 149 4.23 -7.52 -6.72
C ILE A 149 5.16 -7.36 -5.52
N LYS A 150 4.93 -6.32 -4.71
CA LYS A 150 5.66 -6.08 -3.47
C LYS A 150 4.81 -6.33 -2.23
N THR A 151 3.50 -6.16 -2.35
CA THR A 151 2.57 -6.27 -1.23
C THR A 151 1.38 -7.13 -1.63
N ILE A 152 1.09 -8.15 -0.84
CA ILE A 152 -0.14 -8.94 -0.92
C ILE A 152 -1.13 -8.31 0.05
N TRP A 153 -2.35 -8.07 -0.44
CA TRP A 153 -3.48 -7.62 0.35
C TRP A 153 -4.53 -8.72 0.37
N ILE A 154 -4.76 -9.32 1.53
CA ILE A 154 -5.76 -10.37 1.71
C ILE A 154 -7.02 -9.74 2.34
N THR A 155 -8.18 -9.91 1.64
CA THR A 155 -9.46 -9.49 2.20
C THR A 155 -9.88 -10.38 3.37
N SER A 156 -10.98 -10.05 4.05
CA SER A 156 -11.39 -10.70 5.29
C SER A 156 -11.37 -12.24 5.23
N PHE A 157 -10.66 -12.84 6.18
CA PHE A 157 -10.53 -14.30 6.39
C PHE A 157 -10.84 -14.71 7.83
N TYR A 158 -11.31 -13.77 8.65
CA TYR A 158 -11.67 -14.01 10.04
C TYR A 158 -12.88 -14.92 10.14
N LYS A 159 -13.04 -15.56 11.29
CA LYS A 159 -14.24 -16.34 11.61
C LYS A 159 -15.48 -15.47 11.48
N SER A 160 -16.37 -15.85 10.59
CA SER A 160 -17.53 -15.04 10.22
C SER A 160 -18.77 -15.89 9.96
N SER A 161 -19.95 -15.26 10.05
CA SER A 161 -21.16 -15.88 9.52
C SER A 161 -21.08 -15.92 7.99
N LEU A 162 -21.47 -17.03 7.39
CA LEU A 162 -21.43 -17.20 5.92
C LEU A 162 -22.47 -16.35 5.18
N LYS A 163 -23.33 -15.63 5.91
CA LYS A 163 -24.51 -14.95 5.36
C LYS A 163 -24.21 -13.62 4.67
N ASP A 164 -23.11 -12.98 5.01
CA ASP A 164 -22.79 -11.59 4.63
C ASP A 164 -21.46 -11.46 3.87
N PHE A 165 -21.12 -12.49 3.10
CA PHE A 165 -19.86 -12.51 2.33
C PHE A 165 -18.59 -12.24 3.16
N ARG A 166 -18.66 -12.53 4.50
CA ARG A 166 -17.55 -12.55 5.49
C ARG A 166 -17.16 -11.23 6.12
N TYR A 167 -18.01 -10.22 6.04
CA TYR A 167 -17.81 -8.96 6.79
C TYR A 167 -18.56 -8.93 8.12
N GLY A 168 -19.41 -9.91 8.46
CA GLY A 168 -19.97 -10.12 9.79
C GLY A 168 -19.07 -11.00 10.65
N ILE A 169 -18.09 -10.39 11.31
CA ILE A 169 -17.04 -11.10 12.05
C ILE A 169 -17.57 -11.62 13.38
N GLU A 170 -17.40 -12.91 13.64
CA GLU A 170 -17.72 -13.56 14.92
C GLU A 170 -16.55 -13.59 15.89
N ASP A 171 -15.32 -13.63 15.38
CA ASP A 171 -14.08 -13.48 16.15
C ASP A 171 -12.96 -12.92 15.28
N PHE A 172 -12.42 -11.75 15.66
CA PHE A 172 -11.33 -11.08 14.95
C PHE A 172 -9.95 -11.71 15.17
N ARG A 173 -9.82 -12.65 16.09
CA ARG A 173 -8.55 -13.31 16.43
C ARG A 173 -8.49 -14.76 15.96
N GLU A 174 -9.58 -15.28 15.36
CA GLU A 174 -9.66 -16.62 14.79
C GLU A 174 -9.76 -16.57 13.25
N ILE A 175 -9.17 -17.59 12.61
CA ILE A 175 -9.32 -17.85 11.17
C ILE A 175 -10.65 -18.61 10.97
N ASP A 176 -11.40 -18.25 9.93
CA ASP A 176 -12.57 -19.05 9.55
C ASP A 176 -12.11 -20.43 9.06
N PRO A 177 -12.69 -21.52 9.60
CA PRO A 177 -12.24 -22.88 9.26
C PRO A 177 -12.20 -23.21 7.77
N ILE A 178 -13.01 -22.55 6.93
CA ILE A 178 -12.95 -22.77 5.49
C ILE A 178 -11.68 -22.20 4.83
N PHE A 179 -10.92 -21.38 5.53
CA PHE A 179 -9.63 -20.85 5.04
C PHE A 179 -8.43 -21.60 5.61
N GLY A 180 -8.66 -22.46 6.59
CA GLY A 180 -7.62 -23.19 7.31
C GLY A 180 -7.52 -22.78 8.78
N THR A 181 -6.33 -22.86 9.31
CA THR A 181 -6.01 -22.65 10.71
C THR A 181 -5.12 -21.44 10.94
N MET A 182 -4.90 -21.06 12.20
CA MET A 182 -3.90 -20.05 12.56
C MET A 182 -2.47 -20.48 12.18
N GLU A 183 -2.16 -21.77 12.20
CA GLU A 183 -0.87 -22.31 11.74
C GLU A 183 -0.70 -22.12 10.23
N ASP A 184 -1.75 -22.34 9.43
CA ASP A 184 -1.73 -22.08 7.99
C ASP A 184 -1.48 -20.60 7.69
N PHE A 185 -2.08 -19.69 8.48
CA PHE A 185 -1.82 -18.27 8.36
C PHE A 185 -0.37 -17.90 8.68
N GLU A 186 0.18 -18.43 9.77
CA GLU A 186 1.57 -18.19 10.17
C GLU A 186 2.57 -18.74 9.14
N ASN A 187 2.28 -19.90 8.56
CA ASN A 187 3.05 -20.49 7.47
C ASN A 187 3.01 -19.64 6.20
N LEU A 188 1.82 -19.17 5.81
CA LEU A 188 1.64 -18.25 4.69
C LEU A 188 2.42 -16.95 4.90
N LEU A 189 2.30 -16.33 6.07
CA LEU A 189 3.00 -15.09 6.42
C LEU A 189 4.52 -15.27 6.33
N ALA A 190 5.05 -16.36 6.88
CA ALA A 190 6.46 -16.68 6.78
C ALA A 190 6.92 -16.85 5.32
N ALA A 191 6.14 -17.58 4.51
CA ALA A 191 6.45 -17.81 3.10
C ALA A 191 6.40 -16.49 2.27
N ILE A 192 5.49 -15.57 2.60
CA ILE A 192 5.44 -14.22 2.00
C ILE A 192 6.72 -13.44 2.33
N HIS A 193 7.11 -13.43 3.62
CA HIS A 193 8.32 -12.73 4.06
C HIS A 193 9.60 -13.35 3.49
N ASP A 194 9.68 -14.66 3.37
CA ASP A 194 10.82 -15.37 2.77
C ASP A 194 11.05 -14.99 1.30
N LYS A 195 9.97 -14.62 0.59
CA LYS A 195 10.05 -14.08 -0.77
C LYS A 195 10.35 -12.57 -0.82
N GLY A 196 10.51 -11.91 0.33
CA GLY A 196 10.74 -10.47 0.42
C GLY A 196 9.48 -9.65 0.12
N LEU A 197 8.31 -10.27 0.17
CA LEU A 197 7.00 -9.62 0.02
C LEU A 197 6.48 -9.15 1.37
N LYS A 198 5.43 -8.32 1.34
CA LYS A 198 4.73 -7.78 2.50
C LYS A 198 3.28 -8.22 2.51
N LEU A 199 2.69 -8.36 3.70
CA LEU A 199 1.29 -8.71 3.88
C LEU A 199 0.52 -7.59 4.56
N ILE A 200 -0.55 -7.13 3.94
CA ILE A 200 -1.62 -6.35 4.57
C ILE A 200 -2.91 -7.15 4.60
N ILE A 201 -3.70 -6.96 5.62
CA ILE A 201 -4.97 -7.67 5.82
C ILE A 201 -6.10 -6.67 6.01
N ASP A 202 -7.32 -7.05 5.61
CA ASP A 202 -8.50 -6.27 5.92
C ASP A 202 -8.77 -6.25 7.42
N PHE A 203 -9.28 -5.12 7.90
CA PHE A 203 -9.77 -5.00 9.25
C PHE A 203 -11.04 -4.14 9.27
N ILE A 204 -12.12 -4.70 9.79
CA ILE A 204 -13.46 -4.12 9.79
C ILE A 204 -13.81 -3.62 11.20
N PRO A 205 -13.39 -2.42 11.61
CA PRO A 205 -13.62 -1.95 12.98
C PRO A 205 -15.06 -1.51 13.26
N ASN A 206 -15.87 -1.24 12.21
CA ASN A 206 -17.18 -0.60 12.36
C ASN A 206 -18.22 -1.46 13.07
N HIS A 207 -18.26 -2.75 12.77
CA HIS A 207 -19.34 -3.65 13.21
C HIS A 207 -18.81 -5.05 13.49
N THR A 208 -19.65 -5.88 14.06
CA THR A 208 -19.43 -7.32 14.21
C THR A 208 -20.63 -8.09 13.64
N SER A 209 -20.54 -9.42 13.60
CA SER A 209 -21.73 -10.25 13.43
C SER A 209 -22.68 -10.10 14.63
N ASP A 210 -23.98 -10.30 14.40
CA ASP A 210 -24.97 -10.49 15.46
C ASP A 210 -24.71 -11.77 16.28
N LYS A 211 -23.77 -12.62 15.86
CA LYS A 211 -23.32 -13.84 16.56
C LYS A 211 -22.06 -13.61 17.39
N HIS A 212 -21.44 -12.43 17.30
CA HIS A 212 -20.28 -12.12 18.09
C HIS A 212 -20.60 -12.17 19.59
N PRO A 213 -19.76 -12.77 20.46
CA PRO A 213 -20.00 -12.85 21.89
C PRO A 213 -20.31 -11.49 22.55
N TRP A 214 -19.70 -10.42 22.07
CA TRP A 214 -19.96 -9.07 22.59
C TRP A 214 -21.41 -8.63 22.35
N PHE A 215 -22.00 -8.98 21.18
CA PHE A 215 -23.37 -8.61 20.89
C PHE A 215 -24.36 -9.38 21.80
N GLU A 216 -24.15 -10.68 21.97
CA GLU A 216 -24.97 -11.49 22.88
C GLU A 216 -24.90 -10.98 24.35
N MET A 217 -23.71 -10.62 24.81
CA MET A 217 -23.54 -10.00 26.14
C MET A 217 -24.17 -8.59 26.23
N SER A 218 -24.13 -7.83 25.14
CA SER A 218 -24.75 -6.52 25.07
C SER A 218 -26.28 -6.61 25.09
N ARG A 219 -26.87 -7.56 24.36
CA ARG A 219 -28.32 -7.86 24.37
C ARG A 219 -28.83 -8.15 25.79
N THR A 220 -28.07 -8.89 26.57
CA THR A 220 -28.41 -9.27 27.96
C THR A 220 -27.93 -8.25 28.99
N ARG A 221 -27.37 -7.12 28.58
CA ARG A 221 -26.82 -6.07 29.47
C ARG A 221 -25.78 -6.59 30.47
N THR A 222 -24.87 -7.45 29.97
CA THR A 222 -23.85 -8.10 30.81
C THR A 222 -22.61 -7.23 30.97
N GLY A 223 -22.39 -6.68 32.15
CA GLY A 223 -21.17 -6.00 32.59
C GLY A 223 -20.74 -4.87 31.66
N LYS A 224 -19.46 -4.84 31.30
CA LYS A 224 -18.86 -3.81 30.41
C LYS A 224 -19.47 -3.82 29.00
N TYR A 225 -20.00 -4.95 28.57
CA TYR A 225 -20.55 -5.11 27.22
C TYR A 225 -21.90 -4.45 27.02
N THR A 226 -22.55 -3.96 28.08
CA THR A 226 -23.88 -3.36 28.04
C THR A 226 -24.03 -2.34 26.89
N ASP A 227 -23.05 -1.48 26.69
CA ASP A 227 -23.08 -0.39 25.73
C ASP A 227 -21.99 -0.51 24.65
N TYR A 228 -21.58 -1.73 24.32
CA TYR A 228 -20.61 -1.97 23.24
C TYR A 228 -21.19 -1.68 21.84
N TYR A 229 -22.52 -1.73 21.70
CA TYR A 229 -23.26 -1.40 20.49
C TYR A 229 -24.17 -0.19 20.71
N ILE A 230 -24.68 0.36 19.62
CA ILE A 230 -25.50 1.57 19.66
C ILE A 230 -26.95 1.15 19.85
N TRP A 231 -27.48 1.33 21.07
CA TRP A 231 -28.85 0.97 21.45
C TRP A 231 -29.67 2.22 21.72
N ARG A 232 -30.94 2.21 21.27
CA ARG A 232 -31.92 3.28 21.54
C ARG A 232 -33.32 2.68 21.79
N ASP A 233 -34.11 3.41 22.56
CA ASP A 233 -35.52 3.06 22.69
C ASP A 233 -36.26 3.34 21.38
N CYS A 234 -37.10 2.39 20.97
CA CYS A 234 -38.00 2.56 19.85
C CYS A 234 -39.42 2.74 20.32
N ALA A 235 -40.18 3.62 19.67
CA ALA A 235 -41.61 3.70 19.88
C ALA A 235 -42.33 2.51 19.24
N HIS A 236 -43.47 2.13 19.80
CA HIS A 236 -44.36 1.12 19.23
C HIS A 236 -45.73 1.77 19.02
N GLU A 237 -46.10 1.99 17.78
CA GLU A 237 -47.36 2.57 17.39
C GLU A 237 -48.19 1.59 16.57
N ASN A 238 -49.40 1.28 17.02
CA ASN A 238 -50.32 0.34 16.34
C ASN A 238 -49.70 -1.05 16.02
N GLY A 239 -48.77 -1.54 16.86
CA GLY A 239 -48.10 -2.81 16.66
C GLY A 239 -46.90 -2.75 15.67
N VAL A 240 -46.52 -1.58 15.20
CA VAL A 240 -45.36 -1.35 14.34
C VAL A 240 -44.27 -0.68 15.18
N THR A 241 -43.04 -1.13 15.02
CA THR A 241 -41.87 -0.50 15.61
C THR A 241 -41.51 0.74 14.81
N VAL A 242 -41.47 1.89 15.48
CA VAL A 242 -41.05 3.16 14.91
C VAL A 242 -39.58 3.39 15.31
N PRO A 243 -38.66 3.53 14.34
CA PRO A 243 -37.26 3.76 14.60
C PRO A 243 -37.02 5.13 15.25
N PRO A 244 -35.87 5.34 15.92
CA PRO A 244 -35.53 6.60 16.58
C PRO A 244 -35.43 7.81 15.63
N ASN A 245 -35.12 7.57 14.36
CA ASN A 245 -34.98 8.58 13.31
C ASN A 245 -35.07 7.93 11.92
N ASN A 246 -34.88 8.72 10.86
CA ASN A 246 -35.03 8.29 9.46
C ASN A 246 -33.74 7.69 8.84
N TRP A 247 -32.74 7.36 9.61
CA TRP A 247 -31.47 6.86 9.07
C TRP A 247 -31.66 5.54 8.33
N LEU A 248 -30.96 5.43 7.17
CA LEU A 248 -31.06 4.27 6.28
C LEU A 248 -29.76 3.48 6.25
N SER A 249 -29.89 2.17 6.15
CA SER A 249 -28.79 1.27 5.84
C SER A 249 -28.26 1.52 4.42
N VAL A 250 -26.99 1.24 4.17
CA VAL A 250 -26.41 1.30 2.82
C VAL A 250 -27.13 0.37 1.83
N TYR A 251 -27.79 -0.67 2.34
CA TYR A 251 -28.63 -1.58 1.55
C TYR A 251 -30.10 -1.17 1.46
N GLY A 252 -30.43 0.04 1.95
CA GLY A 252 -31.78 0.55 1.99
C GLY A 252 -32.56 0.11 3.23
N ASN A 253 -33.73 0.71 3.40
CA ASN A 253 -34.57 0.59 4.60
C ASN A 253 -33.90 1.12 5.88
N SER A 254 -34.65 1.07 7.00
CA SER A 254 -34.17 1.59 8.28
C SER A 254 -32.88 0.94 8.73
N SER A 255 -31.93 1.73 9.22
CA SER A 255 -30.71 1.27 9.90
C SER A 255 -30.92 0.89 11.37
N TRP A 256 -32.18 0.80 11.81
CA TRP A 256 -32.56 0.41 13.17
C TRP A 256 -33.34 -0.88 13.17
N ARG A 257 -32.89 -1.85 14.00
CA ARG A 257 -33.57 -3.13 14.18
C ARG A 257 -33.98 -3.33 15.64
N PHE A 258 -35.25 -3.66 15.88
CA PHE A 258 -35.74 -3.99 17.21
C PHE A 258 -35.25 -5.36 17.67
N ASP A 259 -34.72 -5.41 18.89
CA ASP A 259 -34.29 -6.64 19.55
C ASP A 259 -35.28 -7.07 20.64
N GLU A 260 -35.83 -8.29 20.51
CA GLU A 260 -36.83 -8.82 21.40
C GLU A 260 -36.28 -9.16 22.80
N VAL A 261 -34.99 -9.42 22.94
CA VAL A 261 -34.36 -9.76 24.22
C VAL A 261 -34.12 -8.47 25.02
N ARG A 262 -33.48 -7.50 24.40
CA ARG A 262 -33.14 -6.22 25.03
C ARG A 262 -34.29 -5.24 25.11
N LYS A 263 -35.31 -5.40 24.25
CA LYS A 263 -36.47 -4.49 24.10
C LYS A 263 -36.06 -3.08 23.71
N GLN A 264 -35.01 -2.95 22.92
CA GLN A 264 -34.51 -1.72 22.33
C GLN A 264 -34.18 -1.94 20.86
N CYS A 265 -34.02 -0.89 20.07
CA CYS A 265 -33.46 -0.94 18.75
C CYS A 265 -31.94 -0.80 18.79
N TYR A 266 -31.24 -1.60 18.01
CA TYR A 266 -29.82 -1.41 17.75
C TYR A 266 -29.60 -0.81 16.37
N TYR A 267 -28.53 -0.06 16.24
CA TYR A 267 -28.10 0.56 14.98
C TYR A 267 -27.24 -0.43 14.17
N HIS A 268 -27.47 -0.44 12.85
CA HIS A 268 -26.66 -1.16 11.87
C HIS A 268 -26.57 -0.33 10.58
N GLN A 269 -25.39 0.12 10.20
CA GLN A 269 -25.18 0.85 8.96
C GLN A 269 -25.28 -0.06 7.73
N PHE A 270 -24.93 -1.32 7.88
CA PHE A 270 -24.98 -2.37 6.85
C PHE A 270 -26.19 -3.29 7.06
N LEU A 271 -25.99 -4.59 7.05
CA LEU A 271 -27.07 -5.54 7.27
C LEU A 271 -27.54 -5.56 8.75
N PRO A 272 -28.78 -5.94 9.01
CA PRO A 272 -29.25 -6.16 10.39
C PRO A 272 -28.40 -7.16 11.18
N GLU A 273 -27.76 -8.10 10.50
CA GLU A 273 -26.84 -9.08 11.07
C GLU A 273 -25.45 -8.49 11.37
N GLN A 274 -25.23 -7.21 11.11
CA GLN A 274 -23.96 -6.47 11.28
C GLN A 274 -24.18 -5.26 12.20
N PRO A 275 -24.43 -5.45 13.51
CA PRO A 275 -24.65 -4.35 14.47
C PRO A 275 -23.39 -3.52 14.63
N ASP A 276 -23.54 -2.19 14.60
CA ASP A 276 -22.44 -1.22 14.70
C ASP A 276 -21.91 -1.09 16.13
N LEU A 277 -20.60 -1.10 16.26
CA LEU A 277 -19.88 -0.90 17.52
C LEU A 277 -19.99 0.57 17.99
N ASN A 278 -20.14 0.77 19.27
CA ASN A 278 -20.22 2.10 19.88
C ASN A 278 -18.84 2.67 20.23
N PHE A 279 -18.20 3.36 19.30
CA PHE A 279 -16.90 4.01 19.55
C PHE A 279 -16.94 5.18 20.54
N ARG A 280 -18.11 5.56 21.07
CA ARG A 280 -18.20 6.47 22.22
C ARG A 280 -17.91 5.76 23.54
N ASN A 281 -17.90 4.43 23.52
CA ASN A 281 -17.49 3.59 24.63
C ASN A 281 -15.97 3.38 24.57
N ALA A 282 -15.26 3.79 25.61
CA ALA A 282 -13.80 3.67 25.68
C ALA A 282 -13.33 2.20 25.68
N ASP A 283 -14.10 1.28 26.25
CA ASP A 283 -13.75 -0.13 26.29
C ASP A 283 -13.79 -0.75 24.88
N VAL A 284 -14.75 -0.37 24.02
CA VAL A 284 -14.79 -0.76 22.62
C VAL A 284 -13.52 -0.31 21.90
N HIS A 285 -13.13 0.93 22.13
CA HIS A 285 -11.95 1.51 21.51
C HIS A 285 -10.66 0.76 21.91
N GLU A 286 -10.50 0.38 23.17
CA GLU A 286 -9.36 -0.42 23.63
C GLU A 286 -9.38 -1.84 23.05
N GLU A 287 -10.53 -2.53 23.05
CA GLU A 287 -10.67 -3.87 22.46
C GLU A 287 -10.24 -3.89 20.98
N VAL A 288 -10.67 -2.90 20.21
CA VAL A 288 -10.29 -2.79 18.78
C VAL A 288 -8.78 -2.58 18.64
N LYS A 289 -8.16 -1.73 19.49
CA LYS A 289 -6.71 -1.55 19.47
C LYS A 289 -5.95 -2.82 19.90
N GLU A 290 -6.49 -3.61 20.83
CA GLU A 290 -5.90 -4.90 21.20
C GLU A 290 -5.94 -5.91 20.06
N ILE A 291 -7.02 -5.91 19.24
CA ILE A 291 -7.07 -6.75 18.03
C ILE A 291 -6.00 -6.32 17.02
N ILE A 292 -5.84 -5.02 16.78
CA ILE A 292 -4.76 -4.48 15.92
C ILE A 292 -3.40 -4.96 16.43
N GLN A 293 -3.14 -4.84 17.75
CA GLN A 293 -1.89 -5.27 18.37
C GLN A 293 -1.65 -6.78 18.24
N PHE A 294 -2.71 -7.60 18.34
CA PHE A 294 -2.63 -9.05 18.16
C PHE A 294 -2.06 -9.42 16.79
N TRP A 295 -2.60 -8.86 15.71
CA TRP A 295 -2.13 -9.16 14.36
C TRP A 295 -0.74 -8.56 14.07
N LEU A 296 -0.44 -7.37 14.60
CA LEU A 296 0.90 -6.78 14.51
C LEU A 296 1.96 -7.61 15.22
N ALA A 297 1.60 -8.20 16.38
CA ALA A 297 2.50 -9.10 17.13
C ALA A 297 2.77 -10.40 16.36
N LYS A 298 1.80 -10.88 15.56
CA LYS A 298 2.01 -12.03 14.64
C LYS A 298 2.90 -11.69 13.45
N GLY A 299 3.12 -10.42 13.17
CA GLY A 299 4.06 -9.98 12.12
C GLY A 299 3.41 -9.40 10.86
N VAL A 300 2.09 -9.18 10.84
CA VAL A 300 1.40 -8.51 9.73
C VAL A 300 2.02 -7.13 9.48
N ASP A 301 2.27 -6.79 8.21
CA ASP A 301 2.98 -5.56 7.83
C ASP A 301 2.06 -4.33 7.77
N GLY A 302 0.74 -4.52 7.75
CA GLY A 302 -0.22 -3.43 7.75
C GLY A 302 -1.66 -3.87 7.61
N PHE A 303 -2.55 -2.88 7.54
CA PHE A 303 -3.99 -3.10 7.43
C PHE A 303 -4.61 -2.22 6.34
N SER A 304 -5.67 -2.75 5.71
CA SER A 304 -6.74 -1.99 5.09
C SER A 304 -7.89 -1.88 6.09
N PHE A 305 -8.19 -0.67 6.54
CA PHE A 305 -9.30 -0.40 7.45
C PHE A 305 -10.57 -0.13 6.63
N ASP A 306 -11.48 -1.08 6.65
CA ASP A 306 -12.77 -0.96 5.98
C ASP A 306 -13.77 -0.13 6.78
N ALA A 307 -14.74 0.46 6.09
CA ALA A 307 -15.92 1.14 6.65
C ALA A 307 -15.59 2.31 7.63
N VAL A 308 -14.38 2.88 7.55
CA VAL A 308 -13.92 3.89 8.52
C VAL A 308 -14.78 5.14 8.58
N LYS A 309 -15.49 5.50 7.52
CA LYS A 309 -16.36 6.68 7.51
C LYS A 309 -17.59 6.54 8.42
N PHE A 310 -17.94 5.32 8.80
CA PHE A 310 -19.12 4.99 9.61
C PHE A 310 -18.82 4.78 11.10
N LEU A 311 -17.55 4.85 11.52
CA LEU A 311 -17.15 4.58 12.92
C LEU A 311 -17.86 5.43 13.97
N LEU A 312 -18.43 6.54 13.55
CA LEU A 312 -19.12 7.46 14.47
C LEU A 312 -20.27 8.17 13.77
N GLU A 313 -21.44 8.14 14.41
CA GLU A 313 -22.65 8.83 14.01
C GLU A 313 -22.85 10.14 14.81
N ALA A 314 -23.76 11.01 14.37
CA ALA A 314 -24.13 12.20 15.15
C ALA A 314 -24.82 11.81 16.48
N LYS A 315 -24.37 12.39 17.59
CA LYS A 315 -24.84 12.06 18.93
C LYS A 315 -26.31 12.37 19.16
N ASP A 316 -26.82 13.44 18.52
CA ASP A 316 -28.16 13.98 18.73
C ASP A 316 -29.24 13.26 17.90
N LEU A 317 -28.86 12.24 17.12
CA LEU A 317 -29.79 11.38 16.36
C LEU A 317 -30.81 12.13 15.49
N ARG A 318 -30.47 13.32 15.00
CA ARG A 318 -31.36 14.12 14.13
C ARG A 318 -31.57 13.40 12.80
N ASP A 319 -32.72 13.62 12.20
CA ASP A 319 -33.08 13.10 10.88
C ASP A 319 -32.12 13.61 9.80
N GLU A 320 -31.75 12.74 8.87
CA GLU A 320 -31.01 13.09 7.66
C GLU A 320 -31.90 13.82 6.66
N ILE A 321 -31.26 14.69 5.87
CA ILE A 321 -31.96 15.55 4.91
C ILE A 321 -32.22 14.77 3.64
N GLN A 322 -33.45 14.81 3.14
CA GLN A 322 -33.81 14.21 1.85
C GLN A 322 -33.14 14.93 0.68
N VAL A 323 -32.60 14.18 -0.27
CA VAL A 323 -32.08 14.69 -1.55
C VAL A 323 -33.19 15.34 -2.34
N ASN A 324 -34.34 14.68 -2.48
CA ASN A 324 -35.54 15.21 -3.10
C ASN A 324 -36.57 15.66 -2.04
N LYS A 325 -36.58 16.93 -1.71
CA LYS A 325 -37.46 17.49 -0.70
C LYS A 325 -38.97 17.45 -1.05
N SER A 326 -39.30 17.11 -2.29
CA SER A 326 -40.72 16.99 -2.74
C SER A 326 -41.24 15.55 -2.62
N GLN A 327 -40.40 14.56 -2.27
CA GLN A 327 -40.78 13.18 -2.07
C GLN A 327 -41.46 13.03 -0.71
N ASN A 328 -42.50 12.17 -0.63
CA ASN A 328 -43.10 11.81 0.65
C ASN A 328 -42.07 11.11 1.53
N PRO A 329 -41.77 11.60 2.74
CA PRO A 329 -40.81 10.98 3.66
C PRO A 329 -41.04 9.48 3.91
N ASP A 330 -42.33 9.05 3.95
CA ASP A 330 -42.70 7.64 4.20
C ASP A 330 -42.33 6.70 3.05
N THR A 331 -41.95 7.23 1.89
CA THR A 331 -41.55 6.45 0.72
C THR A 331 -40.05 6.41 0.50
N VAL A 332 -39.26 7.07 1.36
CA VAL A 332 -37.78 7.11 1.32
C VAL A 332 -37.26 5.84 1.91
N THR A 333 -36.65 5.00 1.08
CA THR A 333 -36.16 3.67 1.46
C THR A 333 -34.77 3.36 0.93
N GLN A 334 -34.29 4.12 -0.07
CA GLN A 334 -33.00 3.90 -0.67
C GLN A 334 -31.96 4.83 -0.04
N TYR A 335 -30.76 4.30 0.21
CA TYR A 335 -29.66 5.06 0.82
C TYR A 335 -29.37 6.36 0.06
N SER A 336 -29.35 6.34 -1.27
CA SER A 336 -29.09 7.49 -2.13
C SER A 336 -30.16 8.60 -2.07
N GLU A 337 -31.28 8.37 -1.39
CA GLU A 337 -32.36 9.36 -1.25
C GLU A 337 -32.15 10.35 -0.09
N LEU A 338 -31.15 10.09 0.77
CA LEU A 338 -30.76 10.95 1.88
C LEU A 338 -29.33 11.50 1.71
N TYR A 339 -29.05 12.66 2.29
CA TYR A 339 -27.71 13.15 2.56
C TYR A 339 -27.24 12.55 3.89
N HIS A 340 -26.04 11.93 3.91
CA HIS A 340 -25.52 11.16 5.05
C HIS A 340 -24.56 11.97 5.92
N ASP A 341 -24.86 13.25 6.16
CA ASP A 341 -24.01 14.14 6.95
C ASP A 341 -23.98 13.78 8.45
N PHE A 342 -24.93 13.00 8.94
CA PHE A 342 -25.02 12.61 10.36
C PHE A 342 -24.55 11.17 10.65
N THR A 343 -24.41 10.36 9.62
CA THR A 343 -23.99 8.96 9.76
C THR A 343 -22.60 8.70 9.16
N THR A 344 -21.97 9.68 8.48
CA THR A 344 -20.67 9.50 7.85
C THR A 344 -19.67 10.60 8.22
N THR A 345 -18.38 10.25 8.25
CA THR A 345 -17.23 11.17 8.33
C THR A 345 -17.40 12.25 9.41
N GLN A 346 -17.87 11.87 10.60
CA GLN A 346 -17.94 12.78 11.74
C GLN A 346 -16.52 13.19 12.18
N VAL A 347 -16.39 14.40 12.73
CA VAL A 347 -15.07 14.91 13.20
C VAL A 347 -14.39 13.95 14.17
N GLY A 348 -15.14 13.30 15.05
CA GLY A 348 -14.63 12.33 16.00
C GLY A 348 -14.13 11.03 15.35
N THR A 349 -14.56 10.70 14.13
CA THR A 349 -14.06 9.55 13.35
C THR A 349 -12.55 9.69 13.13
N HIS A 350 -12.07 10.88 12.82
CA HIS A 350 -10.65 11.15 12.60
C HIS A 350 -9.82 10.96 13.89
N ASP A 351 -10.39 11.22 15.09
CA ASP A 351 -9.71 10.94 16.36
C ASP A 351 -9.54 9.43 16.57
N ILE A 352 -10.53 8.64 16.19
CA ILE A 352 -10.48 7.18 16.25
C ILE A 352 -9.41 6.64 15.30
N VAL A 353 -9.45 7.04 14.02
CA VAL A 353 -8.48 6.62 12.98
C VAL A 353 -7.05 7.00 13.41
N ARG A 354 -6.85 8.19 13.96
CA ARG A 354 -5.56 8.63 14.52
C ARG A 354 -5.06 7.72 15.64
N SER A 355 -5.96 7.28 16.52
CA SER A 355 -5.58 6.39 17.62
C SER A 355 -5.14 5.00 17.12
N PHE A 356 -5.74 4.51 16.03
CA PHE A 356 -5.28 3.29 15.34
C PHE A 356 -3.87 3.49 14.78
N ARG A 357 -3.61 4.60 14.06
CA ARG A 357 -2.27 4.94 13.57
C ARG A 357 -1.25 4.98 14.71
N GLN A 358 -1.56 5.66 15.82
CA GLN A 358 -0.68 5.72 17.00
C GLN A 358 -0.39 4.34 17.60
N THR A 359 -1.36 3.43 17.55
CA THR A 359 -1.17 2.05 18.01
C THR A 359 -0.20 1.32 17.09
N MET A 360 -0.36 1.45 15.78
CA MET A 360 0.52 0.84 14.77
C MET A 360 1.95 1.41 14.83
N ASP A 361 2.10 2.71 15.08
CA ASP A 361 3.41 3.38 15.17
C ASP A 361 4.30 2.83 16.28
N ARG A 362 3.72 2.26 17.35
CA ARG A 362 4.49 1.60 18.40
C ARG A 362 5.25 0.37 17.88
N TYR A 363 4.73 -0.27 16.82
CA TYR A 363 5.33 -1.42 16.15
C TYR A 363 6.20 -1.05 14.95
N SER A 364 6.18 0.23 14.54
CA SER A 364 6.93 0.77 13.39
C SER A 364 8.29 1.36 13.77
N ARG A 365 8.69 1.34 15.04
CA ARG A 365 9.88 2.06 15.57
C ARG A 365 11.22 1.50 15.08
N GLU A 366 11.27 0.23 14.71
CA GLU A 366 12.49 -0.39 14.21
C GLU A 366 12.65 -0.14 12.71
N PRO A 367 13.88 0.12 12.21
CA PRO A 367 14.13 0.27 10.79
C PRO A 367 13.62 -0.94 9.99
N GLY A 368 12.93 -0.68 8.88
CA GLY A 368 12.35 -1.73 8.02
C GLY A 368 11.07 -2.38 8.54
N ARG A 369 10.57 -1.95 9.71
CA ARG A 369 9.32 -2.45 10.32
C ARG A 369 8.17 -1.44 10.25
N TYR A 370 8.17 -0.55 9.28
CA TYR A 370 7.05 0.34 9.09
C TYR A 370 5.74 -0.44 8.90
N ARG A 371 4.67 -0.06 9.59
CA ARG A 371 3.35 -0.69 9.52
C ARG A 371 2.41 0.19 8.70
N PHE A 372 2.02 -0.31 7.55
CA PHE A 372 1.16 0.38 6.61
C PHE A 372 -0.29 0.47 7.10
N MET A 373 -0.92 1.62 6.89
CA MET A 373 -2.31 1.89 7.19
C MET A 373 -3.02 2.46 5.96
N GLY A 374 -3.83 1.65 5.28
CA GLY A 374 -4.79 2.09 4.29
C GLY A 374 -6.19 2.26 4.90
N THR A 375 -7.01 3.13 4.34
CA THR A 375 -8.42 3.29 4.76
C THR A 375 -9.36 3.25 3.57
N GLU A 376 -10.43 2.47 3.70
CA GLU A 376 -11.55 2.46 2.75
C GLU A 376 -12.61 3.43 3.25
N ALA A 377 -12.43 4.70 2.86
CA ALA A 377 -13.31 5.77 3.30
C ALA A 377 -14.50 5.99 2.36
N TYR A 378 -14.34 5.74 1.06
CA TYR A 378 -15.35 5.87 -0.01
C TYR A 378 -16.32 7.05 0.21
N ALA A 379 -15.73 8.22 0.47
CA ALA A 379 -16.51 9.42 0.78
C ALA A 379 -17.16 9.98 -0.50
N GLU A 380 -18.21 10.81 -0.31
CA GLU A 380 -19.03 11.38 -1.37
C GLU A 380 -18.25 12.36 -2.26
N SER A 381 -17.08 12.78 -1.84
CA SER A 381 -16.20 13.67 -2.61
C SER A 381 -14.74 13.40 -2.34
N THR A 382 -13.90 13.70 -3.33
CA THR A 382 -12.45 13.63 -3.20
C THR A 382 -11.94 14.42 -2.00
N ALA A 383 -12.48 15.61 -1.75
CA ALA A 383 -12.08 16.46 -0.63
C ALA A 383 -12.32 15.78 0.74
N ARG A 384 -13.46 15.09 0.93
CA ARG A 384 -13.73 14.32 2.15
C ARG A 384 -12.81 13.11 2.26
N THR A 385 -12.54 12.40 1.16
CA THR A 385 -11.58 11.28 1.14
C THR A 385 -10.18 11.74 1.54
N MET A 386 -9.74 12.92 1.09
CA MET A 386 -8.43 13.48 1.43
C MET A 386 -8.24 13.75 2.92
N MET A 387 -9.31 13.92 3.70
CA MET A 387 -9.21 14.12 5.14
C MET A 387 -8.55 12.94 5.85
N TYR A 388 -8.67 11.72 5.32
CA TYR A 388 -8.10 10.50 5.90
C TYR A 388 -6.58 10.38 5.75
N TYR A 389 -5.92 11.24 4.99
CA TYR A 389 -4.46 11.42 5.07
C TYR A 389 -4.03 12.07 6.39
N GLY A 390 -4.96 12.70 7.11
CA GLY A 390 -4.70 13.48 8.30
C GLY A 390 -4.17 14.89 8.01
N LEU A 391 -3.75 15.57 9.05
CA LEU A 391 -3.17 16.92 8.98
C LEU A 391 -1.66 16.85 8.76
N PRO A 392 -1.00 17.95 8.34
CA PRO A 392 0.45 17.97 8.05
C PRO A 392 1.35 17.42 9.18
N PHE A 393 0.94 17.58 10.44
CA PHE A 393 1.71 17.15 11.61
C PHE A 393 1.03 16.00 12.39
N VAL A 394 -0.11 15.51 11.92
CA VAL A 394 -0.90 14.47 12.58
C VAL A 394 -1.38 13.48 11.53
N GLN A 395 -0.57 12.44 11.32
CA GLN A 395 -0.86 11.41 10.33
C GLN A 395 -2.06 10.54 10.76
N GLU A 396 -2.92 10.23 9.80
CA GLU A 396 -3.92 9.18 9.87
C GLU A 396 -3.48 8.00 9.00
N ALA A 397 -4.11 7.79 7.85
CA ALA A 397 -3.66 6.76 6.91
C ALA A 397 -2.39 7.17 6.17
N ASP A 398 -1.66 6.18 5.64
CA ASP A 398 -0.62 6.40 4.63
C ASP A 398 -1.25 6.89 3.34
N PHE A 399 -2.37 6.26 2.98
CA PHE A 399 -3.32 6.79 2.01
C PHE A 399 -4.74 6.21 2.21
N PRO A 400 -5.80 6.98 1.94
CA PRO A 400 -7.11 6.41 1.64
C PRO A 400 -7.07 5.74 0.27
N PHE A 401 -7.69 4.57 0.11
CA PHE A 401 -7.78 3.91 -1.18
C PHE A 401 -8.60 4.73 -2.18
N ASN A 402 -8.06 4.85 -3.40
CA ASN A 402 -8.67 5.61 -4.48
C ASN A 402 -9.52 4.69 -5.38
N ASN A 403 -10.80 4.65 -5.11
CA ASN A 403 -11.77 3.86 -5.87
C ASN A 403 -12.49 4.64 -6.99
N PHE A 404 -12.09 5.88 -7.31
CA PHE A 404 -12.85 6.70 -8.26
C PHE A 404 -12.89 6.14 -9.69
N PHE A 405 -11.88 5.35 -10.11
CA PHE A 405 -11.97 4.63 -11.38
C PHE A 405 -12.99 3.48 -11.32
N THR A 406 -13.26 2.90 -10.16
CA THR A 406 -14.21 1.79 -10.04
C THR A 406 -15.66 2.25 -10.20
N THR A 407 -15.95 3.53 -9.99
CA THR A 407 -17.28 4.13 -10.10
C THR A 407 -17.62 4.64 -11.51
N LEU A 408 -16.66 4.62 -12.43
CA LEU A 408 -16.92 5.03 -13.81
C LEU A 408 -17.80 4.01 -14.53
N HIS A 409 -18.83 4.48 -15.21
CA HIS A 409 -19.73 3.68 -16.06
C HIS A 409 -19.40 3.80 -17.56
N ALA A 410 -18.52 4.72 -17.93
CA ALA A 410 -18.03 4.90 -19.29
C ALA A 410 -16.56 5.35 -19.26
N LEU A 411 -15.83 5.07 -20.34
CA LEU A 411 -14.46 5.56 -20.53
C LEU A 411 -14.43 6.63 -21.62
N SER A 412 -13.76 7.73 -21.31
CA SER A 412 -13.36 8.75 -22.27
C SER A 412 -12.11 9.46 -21.76
N GLY A 413 -11.37 10.12 -22.66
CA GLY A 413 -10.21 10.90 -22.25
C GLY A 413 -10.53 11.93 -21.19
N ASN A 414 -11.64 12.65 -21.34
CA ASN A 414 -12.06 13.67 -20.37
C ASN A 414 -12.41 13.10 -18.99
N LEU A 415 -13.12 11.97 -18.92
CA LEU A 415 -13.46 11.34 -17.63
C LEU A 415 -12.22 10.82 -16.90
N VAL A 416 -11.31 10.18 -17.62
CA VAL A 416 -10.03 9.72 -17.05
C VAL A 416 -9.20 10.89 -16.54
N HIS A 417 -9.12 11.97 -17.32
CA HIS A 417 -8.45 13.21 -16.93
C HIS A 417 -9.07 13.81 -15.65
N GLU A 418 -10.40 13.89 -15.58
CA GLU A 418 -11.11 14.45 -14.43
C GLU A 418 -10.82 13.67 -13.13
N VAL A 419 -10.85 12.33 -13.19
CA VAL A 419 -10.50 11.48 -12.03
C VAL A 419 -9.08 11.75 -11.57
N ILE A 420 -8.11 11.76 -12.51
CA ILE A 420 -6.71 12.00 -12.18
C ILE A 420 -6.52 13.39 -11.57
N LEU A 421 -7.04 14.41 -12.24
CA LEU A 421 -6.89 15.81 -11.81
C LEU A 421 -7.57 16.05 -10.45
N SER A 422 -8.78 15.52 -10.26
CA SER A 422 -9.50 15.64 -8.99
C SER A 422 -8.72 15.03 -7.83
N TRP A 423 -8.10 13.86 -8.02
CA TRP A 423 -7.26 13.25 -6.98
C TRP A 423 -6.00 14.05 -6.71
N MET A 424 -5.21 14.32 -7.76
CA MET A 424 -3.90 14.95 -7.62
C MET A 424 -3.96 16.38 -7.12
N ALA A 425 -4.99 17.17 -7.53
CA ALA A 425 -5.15 18.56 -7.12
C ALA A 425 -5.66 18.72 -5.68
N ASN A 426 -6.41 17.73 -5.16
CA ASN A 426 -6.92 17.76 -3.79
C ASN A 426 -5.99 17.06 -2.78
N MET A 427 -5.02 16.29 -3.25
CA MET A 427 -4.13 15.54 -2.37
C MET A 427 -3.26 16.49 -1.54
N PRO A 428 -3.16 16.30 -0.21
CA PRO A 428 -2.32 17.13 0.64
C PRO A 428 -0.85 17.04 0.26
N GLU A 429 -0.13 18.15 0.41
CA GLU A 429 1.28 18.23 0.08
C GLU A 429 2.11 17.17 0.83
N GLY A 430 3.00 16.51 0.10
CA GLY A 430 3.89 15.47 0.64
C GLY A 430 3.22 14.13 0.90
N LYS A 431 1.97 13.95 0.52
CA LYS A 431 1.26 12.67 0.60
C LYS A 431 1.45 11.85 -0.69
N TRP A 432 1.11 10.57 -0.62
CA TRP A 432 1.37 9.59 -1.65
C TRP A 432 0.06 9.12 -2.30
N PRO A 433 -0.09 9.17 -3.63
CA PRO A 433 -1.29 8.72 -4.32
C PRO A 433 -1.31 7.19 -4.48
N ASN A 434 -2.50 6.66 -4.75
CA ASN A 434 -2.72 5.27 -5.13
C ASN A 434 -3.86 5.19 -6.15
N TRP A 435 -3.92 4.09 -6.89
CA TRP A 435 -4.89 3.90 -7.96
C TRP A 435 -5.39 2.47 -7.99
N MET A 436 -6.72 2.30 -8.11
CA MET A 436 -7.41 1.02 -8.22
C MET A 436 -8.34 1.05 -9.44
N LEU A 437 -8.38 -0.03 -10.21
CA LEU A 437 -9.27 -0.18 -11.35
C LEU A 437 -10.51 -1.02 -11.06
N GLY A 438 -10.45 -1.87 -10.05
CA GLY A 438 -11.52 -2.73 -9.58
C GLY A 438 -11.28 -3.18 -8.14
N GLY A 439 -12.17 -4.02 -7.66
CA GLY A 439 -12.13 -4.57 -6.31
C GLY A 439 -13.27 -5.56 -6.10
N PRO A 440 -13.37 -6.17 -4.90
CA PRO A 440 -14.38 -7.17 -4.61
C PRO A 440 -15.82 -6.62 -4.66
N ASP A 441 -16.00 -5.31 -4.51
CA ASP A 441 -17.31 -4.66 -4.45
C ASP A 441 -17.65 -3.83 -5.70
N SER A 442 -16.91 -4.07 -6.78
CA SER A 442 -17.15 -3.41 -8.07
C SER A 442 -17.14 -4.43 -9.21
N THR A 443 -17.93 -4.17 -10.24
CA THR A 443 -17.89 -4.89 -11.51
C THR A 443 -16.47 -4.86 -12.09
N ARG A 444 -15.96 -5.99 -12.56
CA ARG A 444 -14.61 -6.11 -13.14
C ARG A 444 -14.42 -5.18 -14.33
N LEU A 445 -13.21 -4.68 -14.52
CA LEU A 445 -12.85 -3.73 -15.58
C LEU A 445 -13.28 -4.22 -16.97
N ALA A 446 -12.98 -5.47 -17.30
CA ALA A 446 -13.32 -6.06 -18.60
C ALA A 446 -14.83 -6.15 -18.83
N SER A 447 -15.62 -6.40 -17.77
CA SER A 447 -17.09 -6.41 -17.85
C SER A 447 -17.70 -5.01 -18.00
N ARG A 448 -17.09 -3.99 -17.35
CA ARG A 448 -17.59 -2.59 -17.42
C ARG A 448 -17.36 -1.95 -18.77
N PHE A 449 -16.19 -2.19 -19.38
CA PHE A 449 -15.73 -1.41 -20.52
C PHE A 449 -15.40 -2.28 -21.75
N GLY A 450 -15.22 -3.58 -21.56
CA GLY A 450 -14.81 -4.53 -22.61
C GLY A 450 -13.30 -4.82 -22.57
N ASP A 451 -12.94 -5.97 -23.13
CA ASP A 451 -11.59 -6.53 -23.11
C ASP A 451 -10.55 -5.61 -23.78
N GLN A 452 -10.98 -4.84 -24.79
CA GLN A 452 -10.11 -3.91 -25.53
C GLN A 452 -9.50 -2.82 -24.62
N TYR A 453 -10.10 -2.55 -23.46
CA TYR A 453 -9.61 -1.51 -22.55
C TYR A 453 -8.73 -2.05 -21.42
N VAL A 454 -8.63 -3.37 -21.24
CA VAL A 454 -7.81 -3.97 -20.16
C VAL A 454 -6.35 -3.51 -20.24
N ASN A 455 -5.75 -3.61 -21.40
CA ASN A 455 -4.35 -3.28 -21.63
C ASN A 455 -4.04 -1.79 -21.42
N ILE A 456 -4.89 -0.91 -21.94
CA ILE A 456 -4.69 0.53 -21.82
C ILE A 456 -4.89 1.02 -20.37
N MET A 457 -5.85 0.42 -19.65
CA MET A 457 -6.09 0.76 -18.25
C MET A 457 -4.97 0.25 -17.35
N ASN A 458 -4.40 -0.93 -17.61
CA ASN A 458 -3.19 -1.40 -16.96
C ASN A 458 -2.00 -0.47 -17.25
N MET A 459 -1.85 0.00 -18.49
CA MET A 459 -0.81 1.00 -18.82
C MET A 459 -1.02 2.29 -18.02
N LEU A 460 -2.25 2.79 -17.93
CA LEU A 460 -2.58 3.94 -17.10
C LEU A 460 -2.20 3.68 -15.64
N LEU A 461 -2.64 2.55 -15.06
CA LEU A 461 -2.40 2.18 -13.67
C LEU A 461 -0.92 2.22 -13.30
N PHE A 462 -0.06 1.64 -14.14
CA PHE A 462 1.37 1.54 -13.87
C PHE A 462 2.20 2.78 -14.24
N THR A 463 1.64 3.72 -15.00
CA THR A 463 2.34 4.94 -15.39
C THR A 463 1.89 6.19 -14.65
N LEU A 464 0.79 6.15 -13.91
CA LEU A 464 0.40 7.18 -12.96
C LEU A 464 1.38 7.24 -11.77
N PRO A 465 1.53 8.40 -11.09
CA PRO A 465 2.35 8.48 -9.89
C PRO A 465 1.68 7.75 -8.72
N GLY A 466 2.48 7.10 -7.88
CA GLY A 466 1.97 6.45 -6.67
C GLY A 466 1.91 4.93 -6.74
N THR A 467 1.14 4.31 -5.85
CA THR A 467 1.05 2.86 -5.71
C THR A 467 -0.09 2.29 -6.56
N PRO A 468 0.21 1.43 -7.56
CA PRO A 468 -0.80 0.67 -8.26
C PRO A 468 -1.39 -0.42 -7.33
N VAL A 469 -2.71 -0.57 -7.33
CA VAL A 469 -3.42 -1.66 -6.63
C VAL A 469 -4.21 -2.45 -7.64
N THR A 470 -3.95 -3.75 -7.73
CA THR A 470 -4.58 -4.68 -8.67
C THR A 470 -5.42 -5.69 -7.92
N TYR A 471 -6.66 -5.85 -8.29
CA TYR A 471 -7.50 -6.95 -7.81
C TYR A 471 -7.22 -8.22 -8.62
N TYR A 472 -7.17 -9.39 -7.96
CA TYR A 472 -6.82 -10.66 -8.63
C TYR A 472 -7.64 -10.88 -9.91
N GLY A 473 -6.96 -11.32 -10.97
CA GLY A 473 -7.55 -11.57 -12.28
C GLY A 473 -7.63 -10.36 -13.20
N GLU A 474 -7.38 -9.13 -12.73
CA GLU A 474 -7.30 -7.95 -13.61
C GLU A 474 -6.11 -8.01 -14.56
N GLU A 475 -5.02 -8.63 -14.14
CA GLU A 475 -3.82 -8.89 -14.96
C GLU A 475 -4.09 -9.80 -16.15
N LEU A 476 -5.18 -10.60 -16.08
CA LEU A 476 -5.64 -11.47 -17.15
C LEU A 476 -6.75 -10.84 -18.00
N GLY A 477 -7.44 -9.82 -17.47
CA GLY A 477 -8.67 -9.30 -18.04
C GLY A 477 -9.88 -10.19 -17.75
N MET A 478 -9.94 -10.84 -16.58
CA MET A 478 -11.10 -11.63 -16.18
C MET A 478 -12.38 -10.78 -16.17
N GLN A 479 -13.48 -11.39 -16.62
CA GLN A 479 -14.81 -10.81 -16.59
C GLN A 479 -15.61 -11.29 -15.35
N ASP A 480 -16.68 -10.57 -15.02
CA ASP A 480 -17.68 -11.02 -14.07
C ASP A 480 -18.38 -12.28 -14.56
N ILE A 481 -18.83 -13.09 -13.63
CA ILE A 481 -19.72 -14.21 -13.96
C ILE A 481 -21.15 -13.70 -14.24
N LEU A 482 -21.89 -14.46 -15.05
CA LEU A 482 -23.33 -14.23 -15.19
C LEU A 482 -24.01 -14.53 -13.85
N ALA A 483 -24.99 -13.70 -13.48
CA ALA A 483 -25.68 -13.82 -12.19
C ALA A 483 -26.13 -15.27 -11.94
N PRO A 484 -25.60 -15.95 -10.93
CA PRO A 484 -26.13 -17.24 -10.54
C PRO A 484 -27.55 -16.99 -9.99
N ASN A 485 -28.44 -17.97 -10.14
CA ASN A 485 -29.77 -17.96 -9.50
C ASN A 485 -29.62 -18.07 -7.96
N ILE A 486 -29.05 -17.04 -7.36
CA ILE A 486 -28.87 -16.92 -5.90
C ILE A 486 -30.10 -16.21 -5.36
N ASN A 487 -30.71 -16.76 -4.31
CA ASN A 487 -31.89 -16.24 -3.64
C ASN A 487 -31.86 -14.70 -3.50
N GLU A 488 -32.93 -14.06 -3.91
CA GLU A 488 -33.19 -12.61 -4.07
C GLU A 488 -32.93 -11.73 -2.81
N ARG A 489 -32.26 -12.22 -1.78
CA ARG A 489 -32.13 -11.54 -0.48
C ARG A 489 -30.93 -10.60 -0.37
N TYR A 490 -29.98 -10.67 -1.31
CA TYR A 490 -28.74 -9.89 -1.29
C TYR A 490 -28.51 -9.25 -2.64
N ASP A 491 -27.85 -8.10 -2.66
CA ASP A 491 -27.37 -7.50 -3.90
C ASP A 491 -26.34 -8.44 -4.55
N THR A 492 -26.81 -9.24 -5.50
CA THR A 492 -26.00 -10.22 -6.23
C THR A 492 -24.93 -9.55 -7.10
N SER A 493 -25.03 -8.24 -7.35
CA SER A 493 -24.08 -7.52 -8.21
C SER A 493 -22.66 -7.59 -7.68
N THR A 494 -22.46 -7.53 -6.37
CA THR A 494 -21.13 -7.60 -5.74
C THR A 494 -20.51 -8.99 -5.73
N LEU A 495 -21.31 -10.06 -6.02
CA LEU A 495 -20.78 -11.42 -6.12
C LEU A 495 -20.14 -11.71 -7.47
N LEU A 496 -20.53 -10.98 -8.50
CA LEU A 496 -20.15 -11.30 -9.88
C LEU A 496 -18.63 -11.17 -10.10
N SER A 497 -18.00 -10.22 -9.41
CA SER A 497 -16.55 -10.00 -9.45
C SER A 497 -15.73 -10.96 -8.58
N LYS A 498 -16.39 -11.74 -7.69
CA LYS A 498 -15.75 -12.67 -6.76
C LYS A 498 -15.61 -14.09 -7.35
N SER A 499 -15.69 -14.25 -8.67
CA SER A 499 -15.52 -15.53 -9.36
C SER A 499 -14.16 -16.17 -9.09
N PRO A 500 -14.08 -17.54 -9.12
CA PRO A 500 -12.81 -18.25 -8.98
C PRO A 500 -11.74 -17.78 -9.99
N MET A 501 -10.49 -17.66 -9.51
CA MET A 501 -9.34 -17.31 -10.34
C MET A 501 -9.11 -18.36 -11.43
N GLN A 502 -8.76 -17.90 -12.63
CA GLN A 502 -8.60 -18.73 -13.81
C GLN A 502 -7.12 -19.09 -14.01
N TRP A 503 -6.70 -20.27 -13.51
CA TRP A 503 -5.31 -20.72 -13.57
C TRP A 503 -4.98 -21.41 -14.89
N ASP A 504 -5.90 -22.23 -15.40
CA ASP A 504 -5.75 -22.99 -16.64
C ASP A 504 -7.10 -23.33 -17.29
N ASN A 505 -7.08 -24.15 -18.32
CA ASN A 505 -8.27 -24.55 -19.06
C ASN A 505 -8.87 -25.91 -18.63
N SER A 506 -8.43 -26.46 -17.50
CA SER A 506 -9.01 -27.66 -16.89
C SER A 506 -10.35 -27.39 -16.20
N SER A 507 -10.98 -28.42 -15.65
CA SER A 507 -12.19 -28.26 -14.85
C SER A 507 -12.01 -27.22 -13.75
N ASN A 508 -13.07 -26.46 -13.47
CA ASN A 508 -13.05 -25.37 -12.47
C ASN A 508 -11.93 -24.34 -12.71
N ALA A 509 -11.48 -24.19 -13.97
CA ALA A 509 -10.40 -23.27 -14.38
C ALA A 509 -9.07 -23.50 -13.63
N GLY A 510 -8.79 -24.72 -13.15
CA GLY A 510 -7.64 -25.04 -12.31
C GLY A 510 -7.67 -24.42 -10.91
N PHE A 511 -8.79 -23.80 -10.53
CA PHE A 511 -9.01 -23.24 -9.20
C PHE A 511 -9.11 -24.33 -8.15
N SER A 512 -9.91 -25.38 -8.41
CA SER A 512 -10.17 -26.54 -7.54
C SER A 512 -10.04 -27.84 -8.35
N GLU A 513 -9.53 -28.88 -7.72
CA GLU A 513 -9.57 -30.25 -8.25
C GLU A 513 -10.85 -30.99 -7.81
N GLY A 514 -11.65 -30.39 -6.94
CA GLY A 514 -12.94 -30.87 -6.46
C GLY A 514 -14.04 -30.84 -7.54
N ASN A 515 -15.20 -31.37 -7.17
CA ASN A 515 -16.35 -31.51 -8.09
C ASN A 515 -17.20 -30.24 -8.24
N HIS A 516 -16.99 -29.23 -7.41
CA HIS A 516 -17.76 -27.99 -7.39
C HIS A 516 -16.91 -26.81 -6.90
N THR A 517 -17.40 -25.61 -7.16
CA THR A 517 -16.85 -24.37 -6.65
C THR A 517 -17.96 -23.56 -5.99
N TRP A 518 -17.63 -22.73 -5.01
CA TRP A 518 -18.61 -21.94 -4.26
C TRP A 518 -19.36 -20.91 -5.14
N LEU A 519 -18.70 -20.40 -6.19
CA LEU A 519 -19.27 -19.62 -7.30
C LEU A 519 -18.86 -20.27 -8.62
N PRO A 520 -19.66 -20.14 -9.69
CA PRO A 520 -19.26 -20.63 -11.00
C PRO A 520 -18.01 -19.89 -11.52
N THR A 521 -17.21 -20.57 -12.34
CA THR A 521 -16.15 -19.94 -13.13
C THR A 521 -16.74 -19.16 -14.29
N SER A 522 -16.07 -18.10 -14.74
CA SER A 522 -16.50 -17.37 -15.94
C SER A 522 -16.40 -18.27 -17.18
N SER A 523 -17.29 -18.08 -18.15
CA SER A 523 -17.36 -18.91 -19.36
C SER A 523 -16.14 -18.75 -20.28
N ASP A 524 -15.34 -17.72 -20.10
CA ASP A 524 -14.15 -17.40 -20.91
C ASP A 524 -12.86 -18.06 -20.41
N TYR A 525 -12.92 -18.83 -19.30
CA TYR A 525 -11.74 -19.42 -18.67
C TYR A 525 -10.90 -20.33 -19.59
N HIS A 526 -11.45 -20.83 -20.67
CA HIS A 526 -10.69 -21.63 -21.64
C HIS A 526 -9.64 -20.83 -22.39
N THR A 527 -9.81 -19.51 -22.52
CA THR A 527 -8.93 -18.59 -23.24
C THR A 527 -8.31 -17.53 -22.35
N VAL A 528 -9.05 -17.04 -21.34
CA VAL A 528 -8.60 -16.07 -20.36
C VAL A 528 -8.15 -16.80 -19.12
N ASN A 529 -6.90 -17.23 -19.06
CA ASN A 529 -6.31 -17.89 -17.90
C ASN A 529 -4.79 -17.75 -17.89
N VAL A 530 -4.18 -18.02 -16.73
CA VAL A 530 -2.74 -17.88 -16.52
C VAL A 530 -1.93 -18.76 -17.48
N HIS A 531 -2.32 -20.04 -17.64
CA HIS A 531 -1.54 -21.00 -18.44
C HIS A 531 -1.53 -20.59 -19.92
N VAL A 532 -2.69 -20.29 -20.49
CA VAL A 532 -2.82 -19.89 -21.90
C VAL A 532 -2.05 -18.59 -22.13
N GLN A 533 -2.26 -17.56 -21.29
CA GLN A 533 -1.64 -16.26 -21.48
C GLN A 533 -0.11 -16.26 -21.29
N LYS A 534 0.43 -17.15 -20.45
CA LYS A 534 1.88 -17.35 -20.34
C LYS A 534 2.50 -17.91 -21.63
N THR A 535 1.78 -18.72 -22.38
CA THR A 535 2.30 -19.36 -23.60
C THR A 535 2.13 -18.50 -24.86
N GLN A 536 1.20 -17.56 -24.87
CA GLN A 536 0.98 -16.65 -26.00
C GLN A 536 2.16 -15.69 -26.19
N PRO A 537 2.54 -15.31 -27.41
CA PRO A 537 3.60 -14.33 -27.65
C PRO A 537 3.25 -12.95 -27.11
N THR A 538 1.98 -12.58 -27.14
CA THR A 538 1.42 -11.35 -26.56
C THR A 538 0.13 -11.67 -25.81
N SER A 539 -0.03 -11.12 -24.62
CA SER A 539 -1.22 -11.30 -23.79
C SER A 539 -1.34 -10.16 -22.79
N ALA A 540 -2.51 -10.01 -22.15
CA ALA A 540 -2.70 -9.06 -21.06
C ALA A 540 -1.71 -9.32 -19.91
N LEU A 541 -1.53 -10.57 -19.51
CA LEU A 541 -0.60 -10.99 -18.48
C LEU A 541 0.85 -10.58 -18.78
N LYS A 542 1.33 -10.77 -20.01
CA LYS A 542 2.69 -10.35 -20.38
C LYS A 542 2.86 -8.85 -20.38
N LEU A 543 1.89 -8.12 -20.90
CA LEU A 543 1.91 -6.67 -20.85
C LEU A 543 1.89 -6.17 -19.40
N TYR A 544 1.07 -6.78 -18.55
CA TYR A 544 1.04 -6.46 -17.13
C TYR A 544 2.42 -6.65 -16.48
N GLN A 545 3.09 -7.79 -16.75
CA GLN A 545 4.44 -8.05 -16.25
C GLN A 545 5.46 -7.03 -16.76
N ASP A 546 5.40 -6.66 -18.04
CA ASP A 546 6.29 -5.64 -18.63
C ASP A 546 6.05 -4.26 -18.03
N LEU A 547 4.80 -3.87 -17.78
CA LEU A 547 4.43 -2.61 -17.13
C LEU A 547 4.87 -2.58 -15.67
N SER A 548 4.65 -3.66 -14.93
CA SER A 548 5.09 -3.79 -13.55
C SER A 548 6.62 -3.74 -13.44
N LEU A 549 7.33 -4.38 -14.35
CA LEU A 549 8.79 -4.32 -14.43
C LEU A 549 9.29 -2.91 -14.79
N LEU A 550 8.61 -2.23 -15.72
CA LEU A 550 8.88 -0.84 -16.06
C LEU A 550 8.72 0.07 -14.83
N HIS A 551 7.60 -0.09 -14.10
CA HIS A 551 7.34 0.66 -12.87
C HIS A 551 8.42 0.44 -11.81
N ALA A 552 8.92 -0.79 -11.65
CA ALA A 552 9.94 -1.12 -10.68
C ALA A 552 11.34 -0.56 -11.03
N ASN A 553 11.67 -0.51 -12.33
CA ASN A 553 13.03 -0.20 -12.77
C ASN A 553 13.22 1.24 -13.23
N GLU A 554 12.16 1.95 -13.62
CA GLU A 554 12.27 3.30 -14.17
C GLU A 554 11.95 4.35 -13.11
N LEU A 555 12.97 5.09 -12.68
CA LEU A 555 12.82 6.17 -11.70
C LEU A 555 11.85 7.26 -12.15
N LEU A 556 11.76 7.52 -13.44
CA LEU A 556 10.79 8.44 -14.05
C LEU A 556 9.35 8.04 -13.68
N ILE A 557 9.05 6.74 -13.67
CA ILE A 557 7.72 6.23 -13.34
C ILE A 557 7.52 6.17 -11.81
N SER A 558 8.47 5.62 -11.07
CA SER A 558 8.31 5.39 -9.64
C SER A 558 8.40 6.66 -8.79
N ARG A 559 9.15 7.69 -9.25
CA ARG A 559 9.44 8.90 -8.46
C ARG A 559 9.26 10.22 -9.20
N GLY A 560 9.12 10.17 -10.53
CA GLY A 560 9.12 11.34 -11.38
C GLY A 560 7.90 12.23 -11.23
N TRP A 561 8.05 13.46 -11.72
CA TRP A 561 6.95 14.37 -11.93
C TRP A 561 5.95 13.79 -12.93
N PHE A 562 4.70 14.06 -12.68
CA PHE A 562 3.58 13.78 -13.57
C PHE A 562 3.03 15.10 -14.08
N CYS A 563 3.12 15.37 -15.37
CA CYS A 563 2.58 16.57 -15.98
C CYS A 563 1.48 16.21 -16.97
N LEU A 564 0.25 16.59 -16.62
CA LEU A 564 -0.93 16.38 -17.45
C LEU A 564 -0.95 17.40 -18.57
N LEU A 565 -0.94 16.94 -19.84
CA LEU A 565 -0.77 17.79 -21.00
C LEU A 565 -2.10 18.18 -21.62
N SER A 566 -2.83 17.19 -22.09
CA SER A 566 -4.09 17.38 -22.78
C SER A 566 -5.02 16.20 -22.58
N SER A 567 -6.30 16.49 -22.71
CA SER A 567 -7.34 15.49 -22.85
C SER A 567 -8.40 16.00 -23.81
N ASP A 568 -9.04 15.07 -24.50
CA ASP A 568 -10.25 15.31 -25.27
C ASP A 568 -11.26 14.18 -25.00
N SER A 569 -12.31 14.09 -25.79
CA SER A 569 -13.30 13.02 -25.64
C SER A 569 -12.72 11.61 -25.89
N HIS A 570 -11.59 11.50 -26.60
CA HIS A 570 -11.01 10.24 -27.02
C HIS A 570 -9.72 9.91 -26.29
N SER A 571 -8.86 10.89 -26.03
CA SER A 571 -7.49 10.65 -25.61
C SER A 571 -7.05 11.42 -24.37
N VAL A 572 -6.03 10.88 -23.68
CA VAL A 572 -5.29 11.54 -22.60
C VAL A 572 -3.80 11.44 -22.89
N ALA A 573 -3.08 12.53 -22.68
CA ALA A 573 -1.62 12.57 -22.77
C ALA A 573 -0.99 13.23 -21.54
N TYR A 574 0.09 12.65 -21.04
CA TYR A 574 0.86 13.16 -19.91
C TYR A 574 2.33 12.74 -20.00
N THR A 575 3.19 13.49 -19.32
CA THR A 575 4.61 13.12 -19.20
C THR A 575 4.96 12.59 -17.82
N ARG A 576 6.02 11.76 -17.79
CA ARG A 576 6.77 11.40 -16.59
C ARG A 576 8.21 11.87 -16.79
N GLU A 577 8.69 12.67 -15.87
CA GLU A 577 9.99 13.33 -15.95
C GLU A 577 10.65 13.42 -14.58
N LEU A 578 11.99 13.52 -14.53
CA LEU A 578 12.72 13.54 -13.27
C LEU A 578 13.89 14.54 -13.38
N ASP A 579 14.08 15.37 -12.37
CA ASP A 579 15.22 16.28 -12.31
C ASP A 579 16.54 15.52 -12.43
N GLY A 580 17.46 16.06 -13.23
CA GLY A 580 18.76 15.44 -13.46
C GLY A 580 18.76 14.33 -14.53
N ILE A 581 17.61 14.00 -15.11
CA ILE A 581 17.47 13.02 -16.20
C ILE A 581 16.87 13.73 -17.41
N ASP A 582 17.60 13.74 -18.53
CA ASP A 582 17.15 14.38 -19.78
C ASP A 582 16.07 13.57 -20.51
N THR A 583 15.93 12.29 -20.18
CA THR A 583 14.89 11.42 -20.74
C THR A 583 13.53 11.75 -20.14
N VAL A 584 12.51 11.83 -20.99
CA VAL A 584 11.11 12.02 -20.63
C VAL A 584 10.29 10.89 -21.24
N PHE A 585 9.37 10.33 -20.46
CA PHE A 585 8.33 9.46 -20.98
C PHE A 585 7.07 10.27 -21.27
N LEU A 586 6.58 10.18 -22.49
CA LEU A 586 5.29 10.71 -22.91
C LEU A 586 4.32 9.52 -23.08
N VAL A 587 3.31 9.48 -22.25
CA VAL A 587 2.25 8.47 -22.30
C VAL A 587 1.06 9.04 -23.04
N VAL A 588 0.58 8.31 -24.03
CA VAL A 588 -0.57 8.67 -24.85
C VAL A 588 -1.55 7.51 -24.88
N LEU A 589 -2.79 7.76 -24.49
CA LEU A 589 -3.83 6.74 -24.33
C LEU A 589 -5.07 7.14 -25.13
N ASN A 590 -5.59 6.23 -25.97
CA ASN A 590 -6.80 6.44 -26.76
C ASN A 590 -7.96 5.56 -26.27
N PHE A 591 -8.97 6.17 -25.66
CA PHE A 591 -10.21 5.52 -25.18
C PHE A 591 -11.36 5.59 -26.20
N GLY A 592 -11.20 6.40 -27.26
CA GLY A 592 -12.23 6.63 -28.27
C GLY A 592 -12.02 5.85 -29.56
N ASP A 593 -12.57 6.37 -30.65
CA ASP A 593 -12.38 5.82 -31.98
C ASP A 593 -10.93 5.96 -32.46
N PRO A 594 -10.51 5.16 -33.46
CA PRO A 594 -9.18 5.29 -34.06
C PRO A 594 -8.88 6.73 -34.43
N THR A 595 -7.72 7.23 -34.02
CA THR A 595 -7.36 8.63 -34.18
C THR A 595 -5.91 8.81 -34.62
N LEU A 596 -5.64 9.95 -35.26
CA LEU A 596 -4.30 10.40 -35.61
C LEU A 596 -3.96 11.63 -34.79
N LEU A 597 -3.14 11.46 -33.76
CA LEU A 597 -2.77 12.53 -32.84
C LEU A 597 -1.54 13.29 -33.35
N ASN A 598 -1.65 14.61 -33.47
CA ASN A 598 -0.51 15.47 -33.71
C ASN A 598 0.09 15.95 -32.37
N LEU A 599 1.12 15.25 -31.89
CA LEU A 599 1.75 15.57 -30.62
C LEU A 599 2.54 16.88 -30.65
N GLN A 600 2.91 17.39 -31.84
CA GLN A 600 3.62 18.67 -31.97
C GLN A 600 2.75 19.87 -31.59
N GLU A 601 1.41 19.75 -31.69
CA GLU A 601 0.47 20.79 -31.25
C GLU A 601 0.49 21.01 -29.75
N MET A 602 1.03 20.05 -28.98
CA MET A 602 1.18 20.16 -27.52
C MET A 602 2.31 21.12 -27.10
N ASN A 603 3.04 21.70 -28.03
CA ASN A 603 4.15 22.66 -27.80
C ASN A 603 5.28 22.14 -26.87
N LEU A 604 5.56 20.83 -26.92
CA LEU A 604 6.56 20.20 -26.07
C LEU A 604 7.99 20.29 -26.64
N GLY A 605 8.18 20.88 -27.81
CA GLY A 605 9.48 20.89 -28.48
C GLY A 605 9.94 19.49 -28.87
N LEU A 606 9.01 18.61 -29.22
CA LEU A 606 9.26 17.20 -29.51
C LEU A 606 10.15 17.04 -30.76
N PRO A 607 11.05 16.04 -30.80
CA PRO A 607 11.74 15.67 -32.01
C PRO A 607 10.74 15.09 -33.04
N PRO A 608 11.06 15.14 -34.35
CA PRO A 608 10.16 14.60 -35.37
C PRO A 608 9.82 13.12 -35.18
N LYS A 609 10.75 12.35 -34.61
CA LYS A 609 10.56 10.94 -34.30
C LYS A 609 10.71 10.67 -32.82
N LEU A 610 9.81 9.87 -32.28
CA LEU A 610 9.80 9.43 -30.89
C LEU A 610 10.01 7.93 -30.85
N ARG A 611 10.83 7.48 -29.90
CA ARG A 611 11.06 6.05 -29.66
C ARG A 611 9.88 5.47 -28.88
N VAL A 612 9.34 4.32 -29.36
CA VAL A 612 8.34 3.57 -28.59
C VAL A 612 9.06 2.70 -27.56
N ARG A 613 8.79 2.97 -26.28
CA ARG A 613 9.29 2.19 -25.15
C ARG A 613 8.45 0.95 -24.91
N LEU A 614 7.12 1.12 -24.91
CA LEU A 614 6.13 0.06 -24.73
C LEU A 614 4.80 0.48 -25.38
N GLY A 615 4.05 -0.47 -25.91
CA GLY A 615 2.72 -0.25 -26.45
C GLY A 615 1.77 -1.38 -26.05
N THR A 616 0.47 -1.10 -26.01
CA THR A 616 -0.57 -2.06 -25.58
C THR A 616 -0.96 -3.07 -26.64
N SER A 617 -0.61 -2.81 -27.91
CA SER A 617 -0.98 -3.62 -29.08
C SER A 617 0.25 -4.21 -29.75
N PRO A 618 0.16 -5.42 -30.35
CA PRO A 618 1.24 -5.97 -31.19
C PRO A 618 1.60 -5.07 -32.37
N ALA A 619 0.65 -4.27 -32.88
CA ALA A 619 0.89 -3.26 -33.91
C ALA A 619 1.84 -2.15 -33.41
N SER A 620 1.93 -1.94 -32.10
CA SER A 620 2.86 -1.01 -31.46
C SER A 620 4.30 -1.53 -31.38
N ALA A 621 4.62 -2.71 -31.91
CA ALA A 621 6.00 -3.19 -32.08
C ALA A 621 6.85 -2.27 -33.01
N ARG A 622 6.30 -1.12 -33.41
CA ARG A 622 7.02 0.00 -34.02
C ARG A 622 8.13 0.47 -33.09
N ARG A 623 9.33 0.58 -33.60
CA ARG A 623 10.45 1.12 -32.82
C ARG A 623 10.39 2.65 -32.66
N GLU A 624 9.76 3.33 -33.64
CA GLU A 624 9.63 4.79 -33.69
C GLU A 624 8.28 5.20 -34.28
N VAL A 625 7.78 6.35 -33.85
CA VAL A 625 6.60 7.01 -34.39
C VAL A 625 6.93 8.45 -34.78
N ASP A 626 6.20 9.00 -35.78
CA ASP A 626 6.29 10.40 -36.13
C ASP A 626 5.47 11.24 -35.15
N SER A 627 6.08 12.25 -34.55
CA SER A 627 5.41 13.12 -33.57
C SER A 627 4.32 14.01 -34.20
N GLY A 628 4.35 14.23 -35.52
CA GLY A 628 3.31 14.96 -36.27
C GLY A 628 2.07 14.15 -36.56
N GLY A 629 2.09 12.80 -36.36
CA GLY A 629 0.94 11.95 -36.65
C GLY A 629 1.05 10.55 -36.07
N VAL A 630 0.71 10.42 -34.80
CA VAL A 630 0.67 9.14 -34.07
C VAL A 630 -0.70 8.51 -34.26
N ALA A 631 -0.77 7.43 -35.04
CA ALA A 631 -2.00 6.66 -35.19
C ALA A 631 -2.20 5.72 -34.02
N LEU A 632 -3.36 5.80 -33.38
CA LEU A 632 -3.79 4.96 -32.28
C LEU A 632 -5.16 4.35 -32.57
N GLU A 633 -5.27 3.04 -32.37
CA GLU A 633 -6.54 2.33 -32.40
C GLU A 633 -7.32 2.55 -31.09
N ARG A 634 -8.59 2.15 -31.07
CA ARG A 634 -9.41 2.17 -29.85
C ARG A 634 -8.79 1.24 -28.78
N GLY A 635 -8.61 1.73 -27.56
CA GLY A 635 -7.99 0.98 -26.47
C GLY A 635 -6.47 0.82 -26.63
N GLU A 636 -5.84 1.56 -27.56
CA GLU A 636 -4.38 1.55 -27.72
C GLU A 636 -3.73 2.67 -26.92
N GLY A 637 -2.61 2.32 -26.27
CA GLY A 637 -1.74 3.25 -25.55
C GLY A 637 -0.28 3.04 -25.89
N LEU A 638 0.50 4.11 -25.88
CA LEU A 638 1.94 4.13 -26.11
C LEU A 638 2.66 4.86 -25.00
N ILE A 639 3.78 4.29 -24.56
CA ILE A 639 4.81 4.98 -23.78
C ILE A 639 5.92 5.35 -24.75
N LEU A 640 6.07 6.64 -25.00
CA LEU A 640 7.04 7.22 -25.91
C LEU A 640 8.20 7.84 -25.13
N GLU A 641 9.41 7.71 -25.65
CA GLU A 641 10.64 8.20 -25.02
C GLU A 641 11.29 9.25 -25.90
N TYR A 642 11.69 10.38 -25.29
CA TYR A 642 12.46 11.43 -25.95
C TYR A 642 13.37 12.16 -24.94
N SER A 643 14.33 12.94 -25.46
CA SER A 643 15.21 13.77 -24.63
C SER A 643 14.75 15.22 -24.67
N ALA A 644 14.57 15.83 -23.51
CA ALA A 644 14.16 17.23 -23.36
C ALA A 644 15.32 18.06 -22.79
N LYS A 645 15.58 19.23 -23.38
CA LYS A 645 16.58 20.18 -22.87
C LYS A 645 16.13 20.86 -21.57
N ARG A 646 14.83 20.96 -21.35
CA ARG A 646 14.21 21.54 -20.16
C ARG A 646 12.91 20.80 -19.88
N LEU A 647 12.74 20.39 -18.63
CA LEU A 647 11.57 19.63 -18.18
C LEU A 647 10.33 20.54 -18.06
N LEU A 648 9.14 19.98 -18.27
CA LEU A 648 7.88 20.73 -18.29
C LEU A 648 7.54 21.34 -16.93
N HIS A 649 7.76 20.58 -15.84
CA HIS A 649 7.49 21.08 -14.49
C HIS A 649 8.33 22.33 -14.13
N GLN A 650 9.44 22.57 -14.82
CA GLN A 650 10.29 23.75 -14.68
C GLN A 650 9.80 24.95 -15.53
N GLN A 651 8.78 24.73 -16.39
CA GLN A 651 8.19 25.77 -17.21
C GLN A 651 6.97 26.35 -16.49
N ALA A 652 6.92 27.67 -16.31
CA ALA A 652 5.84 28.34 -15.57
C ALA A 652 4.42 28.01 -16.11
N ALA A 653 4.29 27.82 -17.43
CA ALA A 653 3.02 27.48 -18.07
C ALA A 653 2.45 26.10 -17.70
N PHE A 654 3.29 25.23 -17.14
CA PHE A 654 2.92 23.86 -16.75
C PHE A 654 2.94 23.64 -15.24
N SER A 655 3.34 24.63 -14.42
CA SER A 655 3.48 24.47 -12.96
C SER A 655 2.19 23.96 -12.29
N ASP A 656 1.03 24.46 -12.73
CA ASP A 656 -0.26 24.08 -12.16
C ASP A 656 -0.80 22.74 -12.69
N LYS A 657 -0.15 22.15 -13.70
CA LYS A 657 -0.51 20.86 -14.31
C LYS A 657 0.49 19.75 -13.98
N CYS A 658 1.54 20.08 -13.25
CA CYS A 658 2.57 19.15 -12.87
C CYS A 658 2.49 18.82 -11.38
N PHE A 659 2.49 17.53 -11.07
CA PHE A 659 2.37 17.00 -9.72
C PHE A 659 3.52 16.06 -9.41
N ILE A 660 3.91 16.01 -8.14
CA ILE A 660 4.86 15.03 -7.64
C ILE A 660 4.27 14.33 -6.43
N SER A 661 4.49 13.04 -6.34
CA SER A 661 3.96 12.22 -5.25
C SER A 661 4.61 12.51 -3.89
N SER A 662 5.82 13.09 -3.88
CA SER A 662 6.50 13.45 -2.63
C SER A 662 7.54 14.55 -2.88
N ARG A 663 7.39 15.71 -2.24
CA ARG A 663 8.43 16.77 -2.24
C ARG A 663 9.68 16.40 -1.44
N ALA A 664 9.69 15.34 -0.68
CA ALA A 664 10.86 14.89 0.08
C ALA A 664 12.05 14.47 -0.81
N CYS A 665 11.85 14.39 -2.12
CA CYS A 665 12.87 14.01 -3.09
C CYS A 665 13.58 15.18 -3.78
N TYR A 666 13.28 16.45 -3.47
CA TYR A 666 13.82 17.57 -4.24
C TYR A 666 14.42 18.69 -3.39
N SER A 667 15.73 18.80 -3.44
CA SER A 667 16.44 20.08 -3.43
C SER A 667 17.41 20.05 -4.59
N SER A 668 17.32 21.05 -5.41
CA SER A 668 18.00 21.25 -6.71
C SER A 668 19.54 21.33 -6.67
N ALA A 669 20.20 20.86 -5.63
CA ALA A 669 21.64 21.04 -5.43
C ALA A 669 22.49 19.77 -5.47
N LEU A 670 21.91 18.55 -5.68
CA LEU A 670 22.67 17.30 -5.52
C LEU A 670 22.34 16.23 -6.58
N ASP A 671 22.42 16.61 -7.87
CA ASP A 671 22.27 15.68 -9.01
C ASP A 671 23.35 14.58 -9.11
N ILE A 672 24.30 14.51 -8.15
CA ILE A 672 25.47 13.63 -8.26
C ILE A 672 25.36 12.33 -7.45
N LEU A 673 24.33 12.16 -6.60
CA LEU A 673 24.26 11.04 -5.64
C LEU A 673 23.19 9.96 -5.92
N TYR A 674 22.53 10.01 -7.07
CA TYR A 674 21.45 9.05 -7.41
C TYR A 674 21.88 7.61 -7.71
N SER A 675 23.18 7.30 -7.63
CA SER A 675 23.68 5.95 -7.91
C SER A 675 23.80 5.03 -6.69
N VAL A 676 23.30 5.44 -5.52
CA VAL A 676 23.55 4.72 -4.25
C VAL A 676 22.27 4.30 -3.50
N CYS A 677 21.06 4.55 -4.04
CA CYS A 677 19.84 3.98 -3.45
C CYS A 677 19.30 2.81 -4.23
#